data_0cae2ca48eb869d723f1176f5f269806
#
_entry.id   0cae2ca48eb869d723f1176f5f269806
#
_cell.length_a   1.000
_cell.length_b   1.000
_cell.length_c   1.000
_cell.angle_alpha   90.00
_cell.angle_beta   90.00
_cell.angle_gamma   90.00
#
_symmetry.space_group_name_H-M   'P 1'
#
loop_
_entity.id
_entity.type
_entity.pdbx_description
1 polymer ?
#
loop_
_entity_poly.entity_id
_entity_poly.type
_entity_poly.pdbx_seq_one_letter_code
_entity_poly.pdbx_strand_id
1 'polypeptide(L)'
;MSLAPAPRRLLTRLRALAARGPAPLAELVHLVAAELVTEVCSIYVMRPGEVLELAATEGLRQEAVGQTRLRVGEGIVGLVAATGEALNLPDAQNHPAFAYRGETGEDLFASMLAVPLRRAGRMLGVIAVQNRNPRRYEPGEVEDLETVAMLLAEMIAAGVETPADLPAVMPNAFAASPLAPGLALGPAVLHGPAAPPATTLADDPEAERARLREAIAAMRQGLDALLDNGLGVAHAPEAQSPELAASREVMEAYRLAAADGGWLRRAEAAIASGLTAEAAVHHSAAELRERMRRVANPYLRERLADVEDMAQRLLTALGGEAAHAPAPGAVLLARRLGPAELLDWHTRGIAGVVLEEGSPSGHAAILARALGLPMAAGAEGIVEAADPGDEVLLDAEEGQAVLRPEAELRHAFARALEARRSRLAAHEALRDRPALTADGKRLSLMLNVGLALELDRLDAVGADGIGLFRTEIAMLARGTVTDVPEQATFYARVLDAAGDRPVVFRTLDLGADKALPGLAHPPEDNPAMGWRSLRLGLDRPALLRRQARALLLGAGGRRLGIMFPMVANVAEFRAARDLVLAEAARVRPAPTSLAIGAMLEVPSLLWQLGPLLHEVDFLSIGTNDLLQFLFAADRSTPALATRYDMLSPPVLTLFAQLVERARAAGVPLSVCGEHAGRPLEAVVMAALGIETLSMQAASLLEVKAALASADLGKLRTFLDALLGADDGAASLREPLEAWAQENISF
;
A
#
# COMPACT_ATOMS: atom_id res chain seq x y z
N MET A 1 10.56 -68.82 0.61
CA MET A 1 9.41 -67.94 0.75
C MET A 1 9.83 -66.56 0.22
N SER A 2 9.38 -66.20 -0.96
CA SER A 2 9.67 -64.90 -1.59
C SER A 2 8.95 -63.83 -0.82
N LEU A 3 9.69 -62.93 -0.17
CA LEU A 3 9.13 -61.72 0.43
C LEU A 3 8.55 -60.87 -0.69
N ALA A 4 7.26 -60.58 -0.62
CA ALA A 4 6.64 -59.65 -1.57
C ALA A 4 7.36 -58.29 -1.49
N PRO A 5 7.51 -57.57 -2.63
CA PRO A 5 8.18 -56.27 -2.64
C PRO A 5 7.52 -55.30 -1.68
N ALA A 6 8.33 -54.48 -1.01
CA ALA A 6 7.94 -53.54 0.06
C ALA A 6 6.68 -52.69 -0.25
N PRO A 7 6.47 -52.18 -1.49
CA PRO A 7 5.31 -51.30 -1.81
C PRO A 7 3.96 -52.01 -1.62
N ARG A 8 3.85 -53.29 -1.93
CA ARG A 8 2.58 -54.02 -1.76
C ARG A 8 2.21 -54.23 -0.27
N ARG A 9 3.18 -54.24 0.63
CA ARG A 9 2.91 -54.33 2.07
C ARG A 9 2.40 -53.05 2.65
N LEU A 10 3.03 -51.91 2.28
CA LEU A 10 2.63 -50.57 2.74
C LEU A 10 1.18 -50.27 2.31
N LEU A 11 0.83 -50.41 1.04
CA LEU A 11 -0.50 -50.19 0.52
C LEU A 11 -1.55 -51.10 1.16
N THR A 12 -1.21 -52.39 1.43
CA THR A 12 -2.13 -53.30 2.10
C THR A 12 -2.42 -52.89 3.53
N ARG A 13 -1.38 -52.41 4.25
CA ARG A 13 -1.52 -51.93 5.63
C ARG A 13 -2.29 -50.61 5.71
N LEU A 14 -2.01 -49.64 4.82
CA LEU A 14 -2.73 -48.39 4.72
C LEU A 14 -4.22 -48.62 4.41
N ARG A 15 -4.53 -49.54 3.47
CA ARG A 15 -5.92 -49.90 3.18
C ARG A 15 -6.61 -50.58 4.34
N ALA A 16 -5.93 -51.42 5.07
CA ALA A 16 -6.44 -52.05 6.28
C ALA A 16 -6.69 -51.05 7.40
N LEU A 17 -5.83 -50.03 7.50
CA LEU A 17 -6.01 -48.91 8.46
C LEU A 17 -7.23 -48.06 8.08
N ALA A 18 -7.32 -47.66 6.81
CA ALA A 18 -8.43 -46.89 6.27
C ALA A 18 -9.79 -47.61 6.39
N ALA A 19 -9.81 -48.94 6.27
CA ALA A 19 -11.02 -49.75 6.42
C ALA A 19 -11.57 -49.80 7.87
N ARG A 20 -10.78 -49.43 8.86
CA ARG A 20 -11.18 -49.37 10.30
C ARG A 20 -11.88 -48.07 10.72
N GLY A 21 -11.96 -47.11 9.82
CA GLY A 21 -12.45 -45.77 10.06
C GLY A 21 -11.36 -44.69 9.89
N PRO A 22 -11.64 -43.42 10.17
CA PRO A 22 -10.64 -42.36 10.06
C PRO A 22 -9.46 -42.66 11.02
N ALA A 23 -8.32 -43.03 10.45
CA ALA A 23 -7.11 -43.29 11.22
C ALA A 23 -6.44 -41.96 11.59
N PRO A 24 -5.95 -41.78 12.82
CA PRO A 24 -5.18 -40.60 13.19
C PRO A 24 -3.94 -40.45 12.30
N LEU A 25 -3.65 -39.22 11.87
CA LEU A 25 -2.47 -38.93 11.03
C LEU A 25 -1.16 -39.40 11.69
N ALA A 26 -1.10 -39.42 13.03
CA ALA A 26 0.05 -39.91 13.79
C ALA A 26 0.34 -41.40 13.53
N GLU A 27 -0.65 -42.27 13.39
CA GLU A 27 -0.46 -43.68 13.05
C GLU A 27 0.05 -43.86 11.60
N LEU A 28 -0.38 -42.94 10.73
CA LEU A 28 0.02 -42.97 9.30
C LEU A 28 1.48 -42.57 9.12
N VAL A 29 1.96 -41.49 9.79
CA VAL A 29 3.37 -41.08 9.72
C VAL A 29 4.29 -42.16 10.30
N HIS A 30 3.90 -42.80 11.40
CA HIS A 30 4.65 -43.90 11.99
C HIS A 30 4.74 -45.11 11.05
N LEU A 31 3.63 -45.47 10.41
CA LEU A 31 3.60 -46.60 9.46
C LEU A 31 4.47 -46.31 8.23
N VAL A 32 4.38 -45.10 7.67
CA VAL A 32 5.18 -44.69 6.50
C VAL A 32 6.66 -44.65 6.82
N ALA A 33 7.04 -44.06 7.96
CA ALA A 33 8.44 -44.03 8.42
C ALA A 33 9.03 -45.40 8.58
N ALA A 34 8.27 -46.32 9.19
CA ALA A 34 8.73 -47.72 9.41
C ALA A 34 8.91 -48.52 8.11
N GLU A 35 8.01 -48.38 7.14
CA GLU A 35 8.05 -49.16 5.88
C GLU A 35 9.05 -48.58 4.86
N LEU A 36 9.25 -47.28 4.80
CA LEU A 36 10.25 -46.61 3.97
C LEU A 36 11.64 -46.53 4.61
N VAL A 37 11.76 -47.02 5.85
CA VAL A 37 13.02 -46.98 6.63
C VAL A 37 13.59 -45.55 6.68
N THR A 38 12.75 -44.60 7.01
CA THR A 38 13.13 -43.21 7.18
C THR A 38 13.08 -42.79 8.65
N GLU A 39 13.96 -41.89 9.06
CA GLU A 39 14.05 -41.44 10.45
C GLU A 39 12.99 -40.39 10.77
N VAL A 40 12.50 -39.66 9.76
CA VAL A 40 11.42 -38.68 9.87
C VAL A 40 10.38 -38.95 8.79
N CYS A 41 9.10 -38.84 9.18
CA CYS A 41 7.98 -38.70 8.26
C CYS A 41 7.05 -37.60 8.83
N SER A 42 6.74 -36.62 8.04
CA SER A 42 5.92 -35.46 8.43
C SER A 42 4.83 -35.20 7.41
N ILE A 43 3.62 -34.90 7.88
CA ILE A 43 2.48 -34.50 7.04
C ILE A 43 2.14 -33.06 7.38
N TYR A 44 2.21 -32.20 6.37
CA TYR A 44 1.74 -30.81 6.41
C TYR A 44 0.43 -30.72 5.68
N VAL A 45 -0.59 -30.13 6.31
CA VAL A 45 -1.93 -29.98 5.75
C VAL A 45 -2.16 -28.51 5.39
N MET A 46 -2.74 -28.28 4.22
CA MET A 46 -3.08 -26.95 3.75
C MET A 46 -4.23 -26.36 4.58
N ARG A 47 -4.00 -25.17 5.13
CA ARG A 47 -4.96 -24.36 5.85
C ARG A 47 -5.41 -23.16 5.00
N PRO A 48 -6.50 -22.47 5.33
CA PRO A 48 -6.86 -21.21 4.71
C PRO A 48 -5.69 -20.22 4.73
N GLY A 49 -5.53 -19.41 3.67
CA GLY A 49 -4.45 -18.43 3.57
C GLY A 49 -3.14 -18.93 2.95
N GLU A 50 -3.14 -20.06 2.24
CA GLU A 50 -1.94 -20.68 1.62
C GLU A 50 -0.87 -21.11 2.65
N VAL A 51 -1.30 -21.64 3.76
CA VAL A 51 -0.43 -22.07 4.86
C VAL A 51 -0.43 -23.57 4.98
N LEU A 52 0.74 -24.13 5.18
CA LEU A 52 0.99 -25.55 5.46
C LEU A 52 1.27 -25.70 6.96
N GLU A 53 0.37 -26.35 7.69
CA GLU A 53 0.51 -26.63 9.10
C GLU A 53 1.00 -28.06 9.29
N LEU A 54 2.02 -28.25 10.13
CA LEU A 54 2.50 -29.60 10.51
C LEU A 54 1.41 -30.31 11.31
N ALA A 55 0.68 -31.22 10.67
CA ALA A 55 -0.45 -31.93 11.26
C ALA A 55 -0.05 -33.22 11.99
N ALA A 56 1.02 -33.88 11.54
CA ALA A 56 1.58 -35.05 12.21
C ALA A 56 3.06 -35.23 11.84
N THR A 57 3.83 -35.77 12.76
CA THR A 57 5.23 -36.12 12.50
C THR A 57 5.66 -37.35 13.30
N GLU A 58 6.54 -38.12 12.71
CA GLU A 58 7.40 -39.13 13.36
C GLU A 58 8.86 -38.66 13.20
N GLY A 59 9.61 -38.62 14.28
CA GLY A 59 11.04 -38.29 14.26
C GLY A 59 11.40 -36.80 14.46
N LEU A 60 10.49 -35.85 14.24
CA LEU A 60 10.63 -34.47 14.69
C LEU A 60 10.05 -34.27 16.09
N ARG A 61 10.25 -33.09 16.68
CA ARG A 61 9.70 -32.75 17.99
C ARG A 61 8.18 -32.75 17.96
N GLN A 62 7.54 -33.46 18.86
CA GLN A 62 6.08 -33.59 18.89
C GLN A 62 5.38 -32.26 19.25
N GLU A 63 6.07 -31.37 20.00
CA GLU A 63 5.57 -30.03 20.34
C GLU A 63 5.42 -29.12 19.10
N ALA A 64 6.08 -29.45 17.99
CA ALA A 64 5.98 -28.71 16.73
C ALA A 64 4.65 -28.98 15.99
N VAL A 65 3.96 -30.09 16.29
CA VAL A 65 2.67 -30.44 15.68
C VAL A 65 1.61 -29.41 16.04
N GLY A 66 0.93 -28.85 15.03
CA GLY A 66 -0.04 -27.79 15.18
C GLY A 66 0.56 -26.39 15.40
N GLN A 67 1.87 -26.28 15.66
CA GLN A 67 2.56 -25.00 15.87
C GLN A 67 3.41 -24.56 14.69
N THR A 68 4.10 -25.52 14.04
CA THR A 68 4.92 -25.19 12.87
C THR A 68 4.06 -24.94 11.65
N ARG A 69 4.20 -23.75 11.08
CA ARG A 69 3.49 -23.29 9.89
C ARG A 69 4.47 -22.76 8.87
N LEU A 70 4.25 -23.09 7.62
CA LEU A 70 5.04 -22.67 6.46
C LEU A 70 4.09 -22.10 5.41
N ARG A 71 4.46 -21.00 4.80
CA ARG A 71 3.69 -20.47 3.65
C ARG A 71 3.99 -21.25 2.39
N VAL A 72 3.04 -21.29 1.49
CA VAL A 72 3.30 -21.82 0.13
C VAL A 72 4.44 -21.03 -0.50
N GLY A 73 5.51 -21.75 -0.91
CA GLY A 73 6.77 -21.17 -1.39
C GLY A 73 7.82 -20.93 -0.31
N GLU A 74 7.53 -21.14 0.97
CA GLU A 74 8.48 -21.01 2.07
C GLU A 74 9.06 -22.37 2.45
N GLY A 75 10.39 -22.48 2.49
CA GLY A 75 11.05 -23.73 2.75
C GLY A 75 10.87 -24.76 1.62
N ILE A 76 11.45 -25.96 1.80
CA ILE A 76 11.33 -27.06 0.82
C ILE A 76 9.88 -27.53 0.72
N VAL A 77 9.22 -27.67 1.85
CA VAL A 77 7.81 -28.11 1.93
C VAL A 77 6.89 -27.10 1.23
N GLY A 78 7.07 -25.81 1.49
CA GLY A 78 6.32 -24.76 0.81
C GLY A 78 6.61 -24.66 -0.68
N LEU A 79 7.84 -24.94 -1.09
CA LEU A 79 8.23 -24.98 -2.51
C LEU A 79 7.52 -26.14 -3.24
N VAL A 80 7.44 -27.33 -2.63
CA VAL A 80 6.68 -28.47 -3.17
C VAL A 80 5.19 -28.13 -3.30
N ALA A 81 4.63 -27.45 -2.32
CA ALA A 81 3.26 -27.01 -2.40
C ALA A 81 3.03 -25.96 -3.50
N ALA A 82 3.99 -25.06 -3.73
CA ALA A 82 3.92 -24.03 -4.75
C ALA A 82 4.05 -24.57 -6.19
N THR A 83 4.97 -25.54 -6.37
CA THR A 83 5.25 -26.12 -7.70
C THR A 83 4.35 -27.30 -8.04
N GLY A 84 3.86 -28.02 -7.02
CA GLY A 84 3.12 -29.25 -7.19
C GLY A 84 4.00 -30.42 -7.67
N GLU A 85 5.33 -30.28 -7.60
CA GLU A 85 6.31 -31.30 -8.02
C GLU A 85 7.05 -31.89 -6.80
N ALA A 86 7.35 -33.18 -6.84
CA ALA A 86 8.14 -33.84 -5.81
C ALA A 86 9.59 -33.35 -5.83
N LEU A 87 10.18 -33.12 -4.66
CA LEU A 87 11.60 -32.77 -4.52
C LEU A 87 12.36 -33.87 -3.78
N ASN A 88 13.42 -34.40 -4.41
CA ASN A 88 14.29 -35.40 -3.86
C ASN A 88 15.71 -34.85 -3.69
N LEU A 89 16.05 -34.45 -2.47
CA LEU A 89 17.24 -33.69 -2.13
C LEU A 89 18.18 -34.55 -1.25
N PRO A 90 19.41 -34.86 -1.71
CA PRO A 90 20.37 -35.57 -0.89
C PRO A 90 21.00 -34.72 0.22
N ASP A 91 20.93 -33.40 0.07
CA ASP A 91 21.42 -32.38 1.01
C ASP A 91 20.43 -31.20 1.04
N ALA A 92 19.40 -31.34 1.86
CA ALA A 92 18.32 -30.41 1.95
C ALA A 92 18.72 -29.07 2.64
N GLN A 93 19.67 -29.14 3.59
CA GLN A 93 20.09 -27.97 4.35
C GLN A 93 20.85 -26.95 3.50
N ASN A 94 21.54 -27.40 2.46
CA ASN A 94 22.25 -26.52 1.52
C ASN A 94 21.38 -26.07 0.33
N HIS A 95 20.11 -26.45 0.30
CA HIS A 95 19.21 -26.01 -0.75
C HIS A 95 18.79 -24.53 -0.54
N PRO A 96 18.79 -23.67 -1.59
CA PRO A 96 18.47 -22.22 -1.45
C PRO A 96 17.11 -21.92 -0.84
N ALA A 97 16.15 -22.84 -0.96
CA ALA A 97 14.81 -22.70 -0.38
C ALA A 97 14.71 -23.31 1.04
N PHE A 98 15.79 -23.80 1.64
CA PHE A 98 15.70 -24.34 2.99
C PHE A 98 15.37 -23.26 4.00
N ALA A 99 14.31 -23.47 4.80
CA ALA A 99 13.89 -22.55 5.86
C ALA A 99 13.95 -23.29 7.20
N TYR A 100 14.93 -22.98 8.02
CA TYR A 100 15.10 -23.58 9.32
C TYR A 100 14.01 -23.18 10.31
N ARG A 101 13.41 -24.15 10.95
CA ARG A 101 12.42 -23.97 12.02
C ARG A 101 12.94 -24.62 13.31
N GLY A 102 13.41 -23.80 14.24
CA GLY A 102 14.05 -24.28 15.48
C GLY A 102 13.17 -25.17 16.35
N GLU A 103 11.85 -25.00 16.25
CA GLU A 103 10.85 -25.79 16.99
C GLU A 103 10.76 -27.25 16.49
N THR A 104 11.08 -27.52 15.21
CA THR A 104 11.00 -28.88 14.63
C THR A 104 12.18 -29.77 15.01
N GLY A 105 13.38 -29.17 15.17
CA GLY A 105 14.63 -29.93 15.37
C GLY A 105 15.11 -30.64 14.11
N GLU A 106 14.76 -30.14 12.92
CA GLU A 106 15.13 -30.76 11.63
C GLU A 106 16.58 -30.53 11.20
N ASP A 107 17.34 -29.71 11.94
CA ASP A 107 18.77 -29.47 11.75
C ASP A 107 19.65 -30.72 11.81
N LEU A 108 19.11 -31.82 12.33
CA LEU A 108 19.79 -33.13 12.41
C LEU A 108 19.71 -33.93 11.12
N PHE A 109 18.84 -33.55 10.16
CA PHE A 109 18.55 -34.39 8.97
C PHE A 109 19.08 -33.72 7.70
N ALA A 110 19.88 -34.46 6.94
CA ALA A 110 20.55 -33.96 5.73
C ALA A 110 19.72 -34.18 4.47
N SER A 111 19.13 -35.36 4.29
CA SER A 111 18.37 -35.69 3.06
C SER A 111 16.86 -35.53 3.27
N MET A 112 16.14 -35.09 2.23
CA MET A 112 14.71 -34.94 2.22
C MET A 112 14.09 -35.36 0.90
N LEU A 113 12.98 -36.13 0.98
CA LEU A 113 12.05 -36.33 -0.12
C LEU A 113 10.70 -35.75 0.31
N ALA A 114 10.21 -34.76 -0.43
CA ALA A 114 8.92 -34.13 -0.18
C ALA A 114 8.01 -34.30 -1.41
N VAL A 115 6.77 -34.75 -1.17
CA VAL A 115 5.79 -35.10 -2.21
C VAL A 115 4.46 -34.36 -1.93
N PRO A 116 3.82 -33.75 -2.96
CA PRO A 116 2.58 -33.04 -2.78
C PRO A 116 1.38 -33.97 -2.56
N LEU A 117 0.51 -33.62 -1.60
CA LEU A 117 -0.79 -34.25 -1.39
C LEU A 117 -1.83 -33.54 -2.26
N ARG A 118 -2.25 -34.18 -3.35
CA ARG A 118 -3.18 -33.56 -4.33
C ARG A 118 -4.38 -34.43 -4.56
N ARG A 119 -5.57 -33.78 -4.63
CA ARG A 119 -6.82 -34.42 -5.04
C ARG A 119 -7.51 -33.59 -6.10
N ALA A 120 -7.83 -34.18 -7.25
CA ALA A 120 -8.48 -33.50 -8.37
C ALA A 120 -7.82 -32.14 -8.71
N GLY A 121 -6.48 -32.08 -8.69
CA GLY A 121 -5.73 -30.88 -8.97
C GLY A 121 -5.59 -29.89 -7.79
N ARG A 122 -6.35 -30.05 -6.72
CA ARG A 122 -6.28 -29.21 -5.51
C ARG A 122 -5.13 -29.66 -4.61
N MET A 123 -4.30 -28.71 -4.15
CA MET A 123 -3.28 -28.95 -3.15
C MET A 123 -3.93 -29.07 -1.76
N LEU A 124 -3.72 -30.20 -1.09
CA LEU A 124 -4.24 -30.47 0.25
C LEU A 124 -3.13 -30.47 1.31
N GLY A 125 -1.85 -30.55 0.87
CA GLY A 125 -0.74 -30.56 1.78
C GLY A 125 0.52 -31.13 1.14
N VAL A 126 1.51 -31.49 1.97
CA VAL A 126 2.77 -32.11 1.57
C VAL A 126 3.12 -33.19 2.58
N ILE A 127 3.59 -34.36 2.09
CA ILE A 127 4.26 -35.36 2.92
C ILE A 127 5.77 -35.28 2.67
N ALA A 128 6.56 -35.28 3.74
CA ALA A 128 8.01 -35.23 3.69
C ALA A 128 8.63 -36.36 4.52
N VAL A 129 9.66 -36.99 3.98
CA VAL A 129 10.51 -37.97 4.70
C VAL A 129 11.95 -37.49 4.72
N GLN A 130 12.67 -37.74 5.84
CA GLN A 130 14.03 -37.24 6.02
C GLN A 130 14.93 -38.35 6.67
N ASN A 131 16.24 -38.25 6.37
CA ASN A 131 17.25 -39.05 7.04
C ASN A 131 18.48 -38.17 7.41
N ARG A 132 19.16 -38.53 8.51
CA ARG A 132 20.39 -37.83 8.97
C ARG A 132 21.53 -37.95 7.97
N ASN A 133 21.66 -39.08 7.32
CA ASN A 133 22.71 -39.29 6.32
C ASN A 133 22.30 -38.69 4.96
N PRO A 134 23.21 -37.97 4.28
CA PRO A 134 22.98 -37.57 2.90
C PRO A 134 22.69 -38.78 2.02
N ARG A 135 21.52 -38.82 1.40
CA ARG A 135 21.16 -39.87 0.43
C ARG A 135 20.19 -39.30 -0.60
N ARG A 136 20.22 -39.85 -1.79
CA ARG A 136 19.17 -39.65 -2.77
C ARG A 136 18.23 -40.85 -2.75
N TYR A 137 16.95 -40.59 -2.60
CA TYR A 137 15.93 -41.65 -2.61
C TYR A 137 15.83 -42.24 -4.01
N GLU A 138 15.71 -43.56 -4.09
CA GLU A 138 15.63 -44.29 -5.37
C GLU A 138 14.27 -44.01 -6.04
N PRO A 139 14.16 -44.14 -7.40
CA PRO A 139 12.91 -43.90 -8.11
C PRO A 139 11.72 -44.70 -7.54
N GLY A 140 11.95 -45.95 -7.10
CA GLY A 140 10.91 -46.78 -6.48
C GLY A 140 10.42 -46.23 -5.14
N GLU A 141 11.30 -45.63 -4.32
CA GLU A 141 10.93 -45.00 -3.05
C GLU A 141 10.10 -43.72 -3.29
N VAL A 142 10.41 -42.99 -4.36
CA VAL A 142 9.63 -41.81 -4.78
C VAL A 142 8.24 -42.24 -5.23
N GLU A 143 8.11 -43.22 -6.10
CA GLU A 143 6.82 -43.77 -6.56
C GLU A 143 5.97 -44.31 -5.40
N ASP A 144 6.63 -44.96 -4.42
CA ASP A 144 5.96 -45.48 -3.22
C ASP A 144 5.37 -44.32 -2.39
N LEU A 145 6.17 -43.27 -2.17
CA LEU A 145 5.70 -42.10 -1.39
C LEU A 145 4.62 -41.28 -2.15
N GLU A 146 4.73 -41.18 -3.48
CA GLU A 146 3.69 -40.58 -4.33
C GLU A 146 2.36 -41.35 -4.25
N THR A 147 2.44 -42.70 -4.23
CA THR A 147 1.25 -43.53 -4.07
C THR A 147 0.62 -43.37 -2.68
N VAL A 148 1.44 -43.28 -1.64
CA VAL A 148 0.99 -42.93 -0.28
C VAL A 148 0.34 -41.57 -0.25
N ALA A 149 0.95 -40.57 -0.90
CA ALA A 149 0.44 -39.21 -0.97
C ALA A 149 -0.96 -39.15 -1.61
N MET A 150 -1.21 -39.92 -2.67
CA MET A 150 -2.55 -40.02 -3.28
C MET A 150 -3.59 -40.57 -2.31
N LEU A 151 -3.26 -41.63 -1.57
CA LEU A 151 -4.18 -42.20 -0.59
C LEU A 151 -4.43 -41.26 0.59
N LEU A 152 -3.41 -40.61 1.09
CA LEU A 152 -3.53 -39.60 2.16
C LEU A 152 -4.39 -38.42 1.71
N ALA A 153 -4.23 -37.95 0.49
CA ALA A 153 -5.05 -36.87 -0.07
C ALA A 153 -6.55 -37.23 -0.08
N GLU A 154 -6.90 -38.50 -0.43
CA GLU A 154 -8.29 -38.98 -0.33
C GLU A 154 -8.79 -39.04 1.13
N MET A 155 -7.95 -39.49 2.05
CA MET A 155 -8.31 -39.59 3.49
C MET A 155 -8.51 -38.20 4.10
N ILE A 156 -7.62 -37.24 3.83
CA ILE A 156 -7.72 -35.84 4.31
C ILE A 156 -8.99 -35.20 3.74
N ALA A 157 -9.28 -35.41 2.48
CA ALA A 157 -10.48 -34.87 1.85
C ALA A 157 -11.79 -35.51 2.36
N ALA A 158 -11.74 -36.75 2.91
CA ALA A 158 -12.85 -37.44 3.53
C ALA A 158 -13.10 -37.02 5.00
N GLY A 159 -12.33 -36.05 5.53
CA GLY A 159 -12.53 -35.49 6.87
C GLY A 159 -11.80 -36.28 7.99
N VAL A 160 -10.61 -36.80 7.70
CA VAL A 160 -9.70 -37.26 8.78
C VAL A 160 -9.44 -36.10 9.71
N GLU A 161 -9.76 -36.27 11.00
CA GLU A 161 -9.53 -35.26 12.03
C GLU A 161 -8.04 -34.88 12.05
N THR A 162 -7.78 -33.67 11.59
CA THR A 162 -6.50 -33.00 11.85
C THR A 162 -6.60 -32.38 13.22
N PRO A 163 -5.53 -32.24 14.01
CA PRO A 163 -5.58 -31.64 15.35
C PRO A 163 -5.90 -30.14 15.28
N ALA A 164 -7.09 -29.82 14.76
CA ALA A 164 -7.58 -28.44 14.65
C ALA A 164 -8.24 -27.93 15.94
N ASP A 165 -8.37 -28.78 16.98
CA ASP A 165 -9.13 -28.49 18.20
C ASP A 165 -8.27 -28.15 19.42
N LEU A 166 -6.96 -28.00 19.29
CA LEU A 166 -6.15 -27.37 20.32
C LEU A 166 -6.07 -25.87 20.01
N PRO A 167 -6.54 -24.99 20.91
CA PRO A 167 -6.37 -23.57 20.71
C PRO A 167 -4.87 -23.25 20.77
N ALA A 168 -4.22 -23.18 19.60
CA ALA A 168 -2.97 -22.44 19.52
C ALA A 168 -3.30 -21.04 20.05
N VAL A 169 -2.56 -20.56 21.05
CA VAL A 169 -2.68 -19.18 21.53
C VAL A 169 -2.14 -18.30 20.38
N MET A 170 -3.00 -18.08 19.39
CA MET A 170 -2.68 -17.16 18.29
C MET A 170 -2.78 -15.74 18.83
N PRO A 171 -1.86 -14.85 18.44
CA PRO A 171 -1.96 -13.47 18.85
C PRO A 171 -3.32 -12.90 18.42
N ASN A 172 -4.05 -12.30 19.35
CA ASN A 172 -5.30 -11.63 19.04
C ASN A 172 -5.05 -10.20 18.52
N ALA A 173 -3.89 -9.61 18.79
CA ALA A 173 -3.51 -8.28 18.37
C ALA A 173 -2.31 -8.33 17.42
N PHE A 174 -2.42 -7.62 16.31
CA PHE A 174 -1.43 -7.53 15.25
C PHE A 174 -1.02 -6.07 15.06
N ALA A 175 0.28 -5.80 15.11
CA ALA A 175 0.81 -4.52 14.70
C ALA A 175 0.79 -4.42 13.17
N ALA A 176 0.38 -3.27 12.67
CA ALA A 176 0.30 -3.00 11.24
C ALA A 176 0.77 -1.56 10.95
N SER A 177 0.98 -1.24 9.71
CA SER A 177 1.29 0.12 9.26
C SER A 177 0.06 0.75 8.61
N PRO A 178 -0.35 1.95 9.01
CA PRO A 178 -1.46 2.66 8.37
C PRO A 178 -1.22 2.90 6.88
N LEU A 179 -2.17 2.49 6.02
CA LEU A 179 -2.17 2.79 4.59
C LEU A 179 -3.26 3.80 4.22
N ALA A 180 -4.44 3.66 4.78
CA ALA A 180 -5.53 4.62 4.71
C ALA A 180 -6.15 4.75 6.11
N PRO A 181 -6.16 5.95 6.71
CA PRO A 181 -6.56 6.15 8.09
C PRO A 181 -8.06 5.89 8.29
N GLY A 182 -8.41 5.40 9.46
CA GLY A 182 -9.78 5.18 9.88
C GLY A 182 -9.94 3.98 10.80
N LEU A 183 -11.16 3.80 11.27
CA LEU A 183 -11.54 2.73 12.19
C LEU A 183 -12.58 1.83 11.54
N ALA A 184 -12.44 0.51 11.71
CA ALA A 184 -13.45 -0.46 11.26
C ALA A 184 -13.66 -1.56 12.30
N LEU A 185 -14.91 -2.02 12.42
CA LEU A 185 -15.31 -3.13 13.27
C LEU A 185 -16.33 -3.97 12.49
N GLY A 186 -16.05 -5.26 12.32
CA GLY A 186 -16.94 -6.14 11.59
C GLY A 186 -16.44 -7.59 11.54
N PRO A 187 -17.23 -8.50 10.94
CA PRO A 187 -16.83 -9.88 10.76
C PRO A 187 -15.69 -10.01 9.73
N ALA A 188 -14.76 -10.92 9.97
CA ALA A 188 -13.67 -11.26 9.07
C ALA A 188 -14.17 -11.90 7.78
N VAL A 189 -13.69 -11.42 6.66
CA VAL A 189 -13.77 -12.09 5.37
C VAL A 189 -12.35 -12.37 4.90
N LEU A 190 -12.05 -13.64 4.67
CA LEU A 190 -10.72 -14.03 4.20
C LEU A 190 -10.68 -13.99 2.66
N HIS A 191 -9.70 -13.27 2.14
CA HIS A 191 -9.39 -13.28 0.71
C HIS A 191 -8.16 -14.14 0.46
N GLY A 192 -8.36 -15.18 -0.32
CA GLY A 192 -7.30 -16.11 -0.73
C GLY A 192 -7.23 -16.21 -2.26
N PRO A 193 -6.12 -16.71 -2.79
CA PRO A 193 -5.97 -16.96 -4.21
C PRO A 193 -7.00 -17.98 -4.71
N ALA A 194 -7.31 -17.93 -6.04
CA ALA A 194 -8.14 -18.94 -6.67
C ALA A 194 -7.58 -20.34 -6.44
N ALA A 195 -8.49 -21.28 -6.19
CA ALA A 195 -8.09 -22.68 -6.09
C ALA A 195 -7.39 -23.13 -7.38
N PRO A 196 -6.30 -23.94 -7.28
CA PRO A 196 -5.64 -24.48 -8.45
C PRO A 196 -6.63 -25.29 -9.32
N PRO A 197 -6.47 -25.28 -10.65
CA PRO A 197 -7.39 -25.91 -11.57
C PRO A 197 -7.50 -27.41 -11.32
N ALA A 198 -8.71 -27.94 -11.41
CA ALA A 198 -9.00 -29.38 -11.23
C ALA A 198 -8.37 -30.25 -12.33
N THR A 199 -8.25 -29.70 -13.53
CA THR A 199 -7.60 -30.34 -14.69
C THR A 199 -6.48 -29.46 -15.22
N THR A 200 -5.32 -30.05 -15.48
CA THR A 200 -4.13 -29.31 -15.94
C THR A 200 -3.82 -29.53 -17.42
N LEU A 201 -4.24 -30.66 -18.00
CA LEU A 201 -3.99 -30.99 -19.40
C LEU A 201 -5.22 -30.73 -20.26
N ALA A 202 -5.01 -30.13 -21.40
CA ALA A 202 -6.04 -29.80 -22.39
C ALA A 202 -6.24 -30.97 -23.35
N ASP A 203 -7.49 -31.35 -23.58
CA ASP A 203 -7.86 -32.30 -24.65
C ASP A 203 -7.79 -31.63 -26.04
N ASP A 204 -8.10 -30.33 -26.12
CA ASP A 204 -8.05 -29.52 -27.34
C ASP A 204 -7.45 -28.15 -27.04
N PRO A 205 -6.16 -27.91 -27.37
CA PRO A 205 -5.49 -26.62 -27.16
C PRO A 205 -6.12 -25.44 -27.91
N GLU A 206 -6.78 -25.64 -29.04
CA GLU A 206 -7.43 -24.54 -29.76
C GLU A 206 -8.75 -24.13 -29.09
N ALA A 207 -9.50 -25.08 -28.55
CA ALA A 207 -10.66 -24.79 -27.73
C ALA A 207 -10.26 -24.03 -26.46
N GLU A 208 -9.18 -24.39 -25.79
CA GLU A 208 -8.66 -23.72 -24.60
C GLU A 208 -8.18 -22.28 -24.91
N ARG A 209 -7.54 -22.07 -26.06
CA ARG A 209 -7.21 -20.72 -26.52
C ARG A 209 -8.43 -19.85 -26.78
N ALA A 210 -9.49 -20.43 -27.34
CA ALA A 210 -10.74 -19.70 -27.56
C ALA A 210 -11.38 -19.30 -26.21
N ARG A 211 -11.42 -20.22 -25.23
CA ARG A 211 -11.88 -19.94 -23.85
C ARG A 211 -11.06 -18.82 -23.20
N LEU A 212 -9.73 -18.88 -23.32
CA LEU A 212 -8.88 -17.82 -22.76
C LEU A 212 -9.18 -16.45 -23.37
N ARG A 213 -9.35 -16.37 -24.70
CA ARG A 213 -9.70 -15.11 -25.38
C ARG A 213 -11.07 -14.57 -24.95
N GLU A 214 -12.05 -15.44 -24.81
CA GLU A 214 -13.37 -15.08 -24.32
C GLU A 214 -13.31 -14.58 -22.88
N ALA A 215 -12.57 -15.23 -22.00
CA ALA A 215 -12.35 -14.82 -20.62
C ALA A 215 -11.62 -13.48 -20.52
N ILE A 216 -10.62 -13.21 -21.38
CA ILE A 216 -9.94 -11.91 -21.48
C ILE A 216 -10.94 -10.82 -21.90
N ALA A 217 -11.83 -11.10 -22.87
CA ALA A 217 -12.85 -10.15 -23.28
C ALA A 217 -13.84 -9.86 -22.15
N ALA A 218 -14.31 -10.90 -21.45
CA ALA A 218 -15.20 -10.78 -20.30
C ALA A 218 -14.55 -10.00 -19.13
N MET A 219 -13.28 -10.29 -18.82
CA MET A 219 -12.51 -9.55 -17.82
C MET A 219 -12.41 -8.05 -18.19
N ARG A 220 -12.12 -7.70 -19.43
CA ARG A 220 -12.07 -6.31 -19.90
C ARG A 220 -13.43 -5.62 -19.79
N GLN A 221 -14.52 -6.30 -20.19
CA GLN A 221 -15.87 -5.77 -20.03
C GLN A 221 -16.23 -5.57 -18.55
N GLY A 222 -15.82 -6.49 -17.68
CA GLY A 222 -16.01 -6.36 -16.24
C GLY A 222 -15.24 -5.16 -15.65
N LEU A 223 -14.02 -4.91 -16.12
CA LEU A 223 -13.23 -3.73 -15.73
C LEU A 223 -13.86 -2.43 -16.24
N ASP A 224 -14.37 -2.41 -17.48
CA ASP A 224 -15.08 -1.26 -18.03
C ASP A 224 -16.40 -1.02 -17.25
N ALA A 225 -17.13 -2.06 -16.89
CA ALA A 225 -18.33 -1.97 -16.06
C ALA A 225 -18.03 -1.50 -14.63
N LEU A 226 -16.90 -1.88 -14.05
CA LEU A 226 -16.45 -1.36 -12.74
C LEU A 226 -16.05 0.13 -12.82
N LEU A 227 -15.44 0.53 -13.93
CA LEU A 227 -15.16 1.93 -14.21
C LEU A 227 -16.45 2.74 -14.37
N ASP A 228 -17.44 2.18 -15.05
CA ASP A 228 -18.70 2.89 -15.36
C ASP A 228 -19.71 2.85 -14.20
N ASN A 229 -19.82 1.73 -13.47
CA ASN A 229 -20.85 1.51 -12.44
C ASN A 229 -20.29 1.53 -11.01
N GLY A 230 -19.10 1.00 -10.78
CA GLY A 230 -18.47 0.90 -9.46
C GLY A 230 -18.02 2.25 -8.91
N LEU A 231 -17.91 3.23 -9.79
CA LEU A 231 -17.54 4.60 -9.50
C LEU A 231 -18.74 5.57 -9.59
N GLY A 232 -19.98 5.06 -9.64
CA GLY A 232 -21.20 5.88 -9.54
C GLY A 232 -21.54 6.76 -10.75
N VAL A 233 -21.01 6.48 -11.95
CA VAL A 233 -21.12 7.35 -13.14
C VAL A 233 -22.43 7.16 -13.94
N ALA A 234 -23.35 6.32 -13.50
CA ALA A 234 -24.66 6.23 -14.14
C ALA A 234 -25.54 7.43 -13.76
N HIS A 235 -25.65 8.42 -14.64
CA HIS A 235 -26.70 9.45 -14.70
C HIS A 235 -26.55 10.80 -13.97
N ALA A 236 -25.32 11.33 -13.74
CA ALA A 236 -25.22 12.79 -13.53
C ALA A 236 -23.90 13.35 -14.07
N PRO A 237 -23.89 14.14 -15.14
CA PRO A 237 -22.68 14.80 -15.64
C PRO A 237 -22.15 15.91 -14.71
N GLU A 238 -22.82 16.23 -13.62
CA GLU A 238 -22.49 17.36 -12.74
C GLU A 238 -22.05 17.00 -11.32
N ALA A 239 -21.97 15.70 -10.96
CA ALA A 239 -21.59 15.27 -9.61
C ALA A 239 -20.63 14.08 -9.66
N GLN A 240 -19.45 14.23 -10.26
CA GLN A 240 -18.40 13.22 -10.16
C GLN A 240 -17.51 13.50 -8.96
N SER A 241 -17.57 12.65 -7.92
CA SER A 241 -16.68 12.77 -6.78
C SER A 241 -15.22 12.48 -7.19
N PRO A 242 -14.25 13.10 -6.56
CA PRO A 242 -12.81 13.00 -6.89
C PRO A 242 -12.22 11.62 -6.62
N GLU A 243 -12.78 10.93 -5.63
CA GLU A 243 -12.44 9.55 -5.33
C GLU A 243 -12.66 8.63 -6.53
N LEU A 244 -13.71 8.95 -7.28
CA LEU A 244 -14.07 8.28 -8.52
C LEU A 244 -13.06 8.51 -9.64
N ALA A 245 -12.45 9.66 -9.72
CA ALA A 245 -11.50 9.98 -10.79
C ALA A 245 -10.08 9.39 -10.53
N ALA A 246 -9.64 9.28 -9.23
CA ALA A 246 -8.40 8.56 -8.87
C ALA A 246 -8.52 7.09 -9.15
N SER A 247 -9.61 6.55 -8.69
CA SER A 247 -9.99 5.18 -8.97
C SER A 247 -9.98 4.92 -10.49
N ARG A 248 -10.45 5.88 -11.26
CA ARG A 248 -10.49 5.81 -12.72
C ARG A 248 -9.10 5.87 -13.35
N GLU A 249 -8.22 6.76 -12.87
CA GLU A 249 -6.85 6.90 -13.40
C GLU A 249 -5.98 5.70 -13.03
N VAL A 250 -6.07 5.21 -11.79
CA VAL A 250 -5.45 3.95 -11.36
C VAL A 250 -6.02 2.78 -12.16
N MET A 251 -7.33 2.72 -12.35
CA MET A 251 -7.99 1.67 -13.12
C MET A 251 -7.75 1.78 -14.62
N GLU A 252 -7.55 2.98 -15.19
CA GLU A 252 -7.11 3.14 -16.58
C GLU A 252 -5.66 2.69 -16.78
N ALA A 253 -4.77 3.00 -15.84
CA ALA A 253 -3.40 2.47 -15.83
C ALA A 253 -3.39 0.94 -15.69
N TYR A 254 -4.25 0.40 -14.83
CA TYR A 254 -4.48 -1.02 -14.67
C TYR A 254 -5.06 -1.67 -15.95
N ARG A 255 -6.02 -1.02 -16.62
CA ARG A 255 -6.57 -1.46 -17.91
C ARG A 255 -5.53 -1.49 -19.01
N LEU A 256 -4.62 -0.50 -19.05
CA LEU A 256 -3.49 -0.48 -19.97
C LEU A 256 -2.51 -1.62 -19.69
N ALA A 257 -2.23 -1.90 -18.41
CA ALA A 257 -1.41 -3.05 -18.00
C ALA A 257 -2.08 -4.40 -18.33
N ALA A 258 -3.40 -4.50 -18.19
CA ALA A 258 -4.18 -5.66 -18.60
C ALA A 258 -4.22 -5.85 -20.13
N ALA A 259 -3.99 -4.78 -20.90
CA ALA A 259 -3.84 -4.83 -22.35
C ALA A 259 -2.42 -5.21 -22.81
N ASP A 260 -1.40 -5.09 -21.93
CA ASP A 260 -0.03 -5.44 -22.24
C ASP A 260 0.15 -6.96 -22.35
N GLY A 261 0.20 -7.45 -23.59
CA GLY A 261 0.16 -8.86 -23.95
C GLY A 261 1.38 -9.70 -23.54
N GLY A 262 2.28 -9.22 -22.67
CA GLY A 262 3.51 -9.93 -22.34
C GLY A 262 3.28 -11.22 -21.53
N TRP A 263 2.49 -11.17 -20.50
CA TRP A 263 2.16 -12.34 -19.68
C TRP A 263 1.05 -13.20 -20.30
N LEU A 264 0.10 -12.58 -21.00
CA LEU A 264 -0.96 -13.28 -21.75
C LEU A 264 -0.37 -14.13 -22.89
N ARG A 265 0.63 -13.65 -23.60
CA ARG A 265 1.36 -14.47 -24.59
C ARG A 265 2.02 -15.69 -23.98
N ARG A 266 2.47 -15.63 -22.73
CA ARG A 266 3.00 -16.80 -22.00
C ARG A 266 1.91 -17.80 -21.68
N ALA A 267 0.74 -17.34 -21.26
CA ALA A 267 -0.41 -18.22 -21.05
C ALA A 267 -0.84 -18.89 -22.37
N GLU A 268 -0.88 -18.17 -23.48
CA GLU A 268 -1.13 -18.75 -24.80
C GLU A 268 -0.06 -19.79 -25.21
N ALA A 269 1.21 -19.53 -24.90
CA ALA A 269 2.30 -20.47 -25.14
C ALA A 269 2.19 -21.73 -24.25
N ALA A 270 1.76 -21.56 -23.01
CA ALA A 270 1.51 -22.68 -22.09
C ALA A 270 0.33 -23.55 -22.54
N ILE A 271 -0.75 -22.95 -23.08
CA ILE A 271 -1.81 -23.70 -23.73
C ILE A 271 -1.29 -24.47 -24.95
N ALA A 272 -0.41 -23.85 -25.76
CA ALA A 272 0.23 -24.52 -26.88
C ALA A 272 1.05 -25.75 -26.49
N SER A 273 1.56 -25.76 -25.24
CA SER A 273 2.29 -26.93 -24.68
C SER A 273 1.35 -28.00 -24.09
N GLY A 274 0.02 -27.79 -24.14
CA GLY A 274 -0.97 -28.79 -23.72
C GLY A 274 -1.64 -28.52 -22.37
N LEU A 275 -1.50 -27.31 -21.79
CA LEU A 275 -2.19 -26.95 -20.55
C LEU A 275 -3.63 -26.45 -20.83
N THR A 276 -4.55 -26.64 -19.88
CA THR A 276 -5.85 -25.97 -19.88
C THR A 276 -5.67 -24.46 -19.69
N ALA A 277 -6.67 -23.64 -20.03
CA ALA A 277 -6.61 -22.19 -19.89
C ALA A 277 -6.37 -21.77 -18.43
N GLU A 278 -7.03 -22.40 -17.47
CA GLU A 278 -6.84 -22.15 -16.03
C GLU A 278 -5.41 -22.49 -15.58
N ALA A 279 -4.92 -23.67 -15.98
CA ALA A 279 -3.55 -24.11 -15.63
C ALA A 279 -2.49 -23.19 -16.26
N ALA A 280 -2.70 -22.73 -17.48
CA ALA A 280 -1.80 -21.83 -18.18
C ALA A 280 -1.75 -20.44 -17.52
N VAL A 281 -2.88 -19.90 -17.06
CA VAL A 281 -2.95 -18.64 -16.31
C VAL A 281 -2.22 -18.78 -14.97
N HIS A 282 -2.49 -19.84 -14.21
CA HIS A 282 -1.79 -20.12 -12.96
C HIS A 282 -0.27 -20.26 -13.15
N HIS A 283 0.15 -21.01 -14.16
CA HIS A 283 1.58 -21.22 -14.47
C HIS A 283 2.27 -19.90 -14.81
N SER A 284 1.65 -19.10 -15.68
CA SER A 284 2.20 -17.80 -16.10
C SER A 284 2.29 -16.78 -14.97
N ALA A 285 1.29 -16.76 -14.07
CA ALA A 285 1.31 -15.91 -12.88
C ALA A 285 2.38 -16.36 -11.88
N ALA A 286 2.53 -17.68 -11.66
CA ALA A 286 3.55 -18.24 -10.78
C ALA A 286 4.98 -17.96 -11.27
N GLU A 287 5.22 -18.12 -12.58
CA GLU A 287 6.52 -17.81 -13.20
C GLU A 287 6.88 -16.33 -13.05
N LEU A 288 5.90 -15.44 -13.25
CA LEU A 288 6.12 -14.00 -13.11
C LEU A 288 6.37 -13.61 -11.64
N ARG A 289 5.64 -14.22 -10.69
CA ARG A 289 5.84 -14.08 -9.25
C ARG A 289 7.28 -14.44 -8.86
N GLU A 290 7.76 -15.59 -9.30
CA GLU A 290 9.10 -16.07 -8.98
C GLU A 290 10.20 -15.16 -9.58
N ARG A 291 10.00 -14.66 -10.79
CA ARG A 291 10.90 -13.66 -11.39
C ARG A 291 10.95 -12.36 -10.61
N MET A 292 9.80 -11.85 -10.19
CA MET A 292 9.70 -10.59 -9.47
C MET A 292 10.23 -10.67 -8.04
N ARG A 293 10.14 -11.83 -7.38
CA ARG A 293 10.76 -12.08 -6.06
C ARG A 293 12.28 -11.88 -6.08
N ARG A 294 12.94 -12.19 -7.19
CA ARG A 294 14.40 -12.05 -7.36
C ARG A 294 14.86 -10.63 -7.62
N VAL A 295 13.93 -9.71 -7.86
CA VAL A 295 14.26 -8.32 -8.17
C VAL A 295 14.19 -7.48 -6.91
N ALA A 296 15.30 -6.83 -6.56
CA ALA A 296 15.40 -5.97 -5.37
C ALA A 296 14.63 -4.64 -5.46
N ASN A 297 14.04 -4.32 -6.61
CA ASN A 297 13.36 -3.05 -6.85
C ASN A 297 11.94 -3.04 -6.25
N PRO A 298 11.63 -2.16 -5.27
CA PRO A 298 10.31 -2.07 -4.65
C PRO A 298 9.17 -1.80 -5.63
N TYR A 299 9.38 -0.97 -6.64
CA TYR A 299 8.41 -0.62 -7.68
C TYR A 299 7.93 -1.84 -8.50
N LEU A 300 8.84 -2.79 -8.79
CA LEU A 300 8.47 -4.01 -9.50
C LEU A 300 7.72 -5.00 -8.61
N ARG A 301 7.94 -4.95 -7.29
CA ARG A 301 7.16 -5.74 -6.33
C ARG A 301 5.71 -5.24 -6.18
N GLU A 302 5.49 -3.94 -6.29
CA GLU A 302 4.13 -3.36 -6.27
C GLU A 302 3.31 -3.83 -7.48
N ARG A 303 3.93 -3.94 -8.66
CA ARG A 303 3.26 -4.49 -9.86
C ARG A 303 2.90 -5.96 -9.77
N LEU A 304 3.45 -6.70 -8.80
CA LEU A 304 3.08 -8.09 -8.60
C LEU A 304 1.62 -8.23 -8.15
N ALA A 305 1.15 -7.37 -7.25
CA ALA A 305 -0.25 -7.37 -6.80
C ALA A 305 -1.23 -7.10 -7.96
N ASP A 306 -0.88 -6.21 -8.89
CA ASP A 306 -1.69 -5.91 -10.08
C ASP A 306 -1.80 -7.14 -11.00
N VAL A 307 -0.71 -7.90 -11.15
CA VAL A 307 -0.70 -9.12 -11.98
C VAL A 307 -1.46 -10.26 -11.31
N GLU A 308 -1.34 -10.41 -10.00
CA GLU A 308 -2.08 -11.41 -9.22
C GLU A 308 -3.59 -11.14 -9.29
N ASP A 309 -4.02 -9.89 -9.15
CA ASP A 309 -5.41 -9.46 -9.35
C ASP A 309 -5.91 -9.78 -10.77
N MET A 310 -5.12 -9.43 -11.81
CA MET A 310 -5.49 -9.76 -13.19
C MET A 310 -5.63 -11.27 -13.43
N ALA A 311 -4.70 -12.06 -12.88
CA ALA A 311 -4.76 -13.52 -13.00
C ALA A 311 -6.00 -14.09 -12.29
N GLN A 312 -6.30 -13.59 -11.10
CA GLN A 312 -7.48 -13.98 -10.32
C GLN A 312 -8.79 -13.69 -11.08
N ARG A 313 -8.93 -12.49 -11.63
CA ARG A 313 -10.08 -12.10 -12.45
C ARG A 313 -10.24 -12.95 -13.68
N LEU A 314 -9.12 -13.27 -14.33
CA LEU A 314 -9.16 -14.13 -15.51
C LEU A 314 -9.57 -15.56 -15.16
N LEU A 315 -9.11 -16.09 -14.01
CA LEU A 315 -9.55 -17.39 -13.49
C LEU A 315 -11.03 -17.39 -13.12
N THR A 316 -11.55 -16.33 -12.53
CA THR A 316 -12.96 -16.16 -12.26
C THR A 316 -13.77 -16.14 -13.55
N ALA A 317 -13.31 -15.44 -14.58
CA ALA A 317 -13.95 -15.41 -15.90
C ALA A 317 -13.92 -16.76 -16.63
N LEU A 318 -12.91 -17.60 -16.36
CA LEU A 318 -12.81 -18.98 -16.91
C LEU A 318 -13.75 -19.97 -16.23
N GLY A 319 -14.48 -19.60 -15.18
CA GLY A 319 -15.44 -20.47 -14.50
C GLY A 319 -15.11 -20.77 -13.05
N GLY A 320 -14.23 -19.97 -12.43
CA GLY A 320 -13.98 -20.02 -10.99
C GLY A 320 -15.23 -19.57 -10.19
N GLU A 321 -15.48 -20.21 -9.05
CA GLU A 321 -16.55 -19.79 -8.15
C GLU A 321 -16.29 -18.35 -7.65
N ALA A 322 -17.27 -17.48 -7.85
CA ALA A 322 -17.27 -16.17 -7.22
C ALA A 322 -17.32 -16.34 -5.70
N ALA A 323 -16.41 -15.72 -4.98
CA ALA A 323 -16.43 -15.70 -3.53
C ALA A 323 -17.83 -15.30 -3.02
N HIS A 324 -18.32 -15.98 -1.99
CA HIS A 324 -19.61 -15.66 -1.37
C HIS A 324 -19.69 -14.19 -1.00
N ALA A 325 -20.83 -13.56 -1.22
CA ALA A 325 -21.02 -12.15 -0.88
C ALA A 325 -20.79 -11.97 0.63
N PRO A 326 -19.88 -11.07 1.06
CA PRO A 326 -19.69 -10.81 2.47
C PRO A 326 -20.91 -10.14 3.09
N ALA A 327 -21.09 -10.29 4.40
CA ALA A 327 -22.06 -9.50 5.13
C ALA A 327 -21.66 -8.00 5.06
N PRO A 328 -22.61 -7.08 4.90
CA PRO A 328 -22.32 -5.64 4.93
C PRO A 328 -21.56 -5.27 6.22
N GLY A 329 -20.53 -4.45 6.09
CA GLY A 329 -19.69 -4.04 7.22
C GLY A 329 -18.57 -5.01 7.59
N ALA A 330 -18.28 -6.03 6.78
CA ALA A 330 -17.17 -6.96 7.02
C ALA A 330 -15.81 -6.28 6.88
N VAL A 331 -14.80 -6.81 7.62
CA VAL A 331 -13.40 -6.43 7.45
C VAL A 331 -12.70 -7.51 6.62
N LEU A 332 -12.10 -7.07 5.51
CA LEU A 332 -11.38 -7.95 4.60
C LEU A 332 -9.96 -8.21 5.13
N LEU A 333 -9.62 -9.47 5.30
CA LEU A 333 -8.26 -9.90 5.63
C LEU A 333 -7.65 -10.57 4.40
N ALA A 334 -6.51 -10.09 3.96
CA ALA A 334 -5.83 -10.62 2.80
C ALA A 334 -4.31 -10.56 2.98
N ARG A 335 -3.61 -11.42 2.27
CA ARG A 335 -2.15 -11.31 2.21
C ARG A 335 -1.73 -10.10 1.39
N ARG A 336 -2.33 -9.94 0.20
CA ARG A 336 -2.19 -8.79 -0.70
C ARG A 336 -3.52 -8.51 -1.36
N LEU A 337 -3.68 -7.32 -1.89
CA LEU A 337 -4.88 -6.93 -2.60
C LEU A 337 -4.54 -6.02 -3.77
N GLY A 338 -5.10 -6.30 -4.94
CA GLY A 338 -5.00 -5.44 -6.11
C GLY A 338 -6.05 -4.32 -6.09
N PRO A 339 -5.86 -3.27 -6.90
CA PRO A 339 -6.76 -2.12 -6.92
C PRO A 339 -8.17 -2.48 -7.41
N ALA A 340 -8.27 -3.36 -8.39
CA ALA A 340 -9.56 -3.75 -8.94
C ALA A 340 -10.35 -4.68 -7.99
N GLU A 341 -9.65 -5.59 -7.30
CA GLU A 341 -10.25 -6.41 -6.23
C GLU A 341 -10.74 -5.53 -5.08
N LEU A 342 -9.94 -4.54 -4.66
CA LEU A 342 -10.35 -3.60 -3.61
C LEU A 342 -11.67 -2.89 -3.98
N LEU A 343 -11.81 -2.47 -5.23
CA LEU A 343 -13.02 -1.82 -5.72
C LEU A 343 -14.23 -2.77 -5.70
N ASP A 344 -14.05 -4.03 -6.13
CA ASP A 344 -15.09 -5.06 -6.05
C ASP A 344 -15.55 -5.29 -4.61
N TRP A 345 -14.61 -5.39 -3.68
CA TRP A 345 -14.91 -5.57 -2.27
C TRP A 345 -15.60 -4.33 -1.67
N HIS A 346 -15.15 -3.14 -2.06
CA HIS A 346 -15.79 -1.89 -1.63
C HIS A 346 -17.25 -1.81 -2.09
N THR A 347 -17.56 -2.18 -3.35
CA THR A 347 -18.94 -2.21 -3.85
C THR A 347 -19.82 -3.23 -3.12
N ARG A 348 -19.22 -4.24 -2.50
CA ARG A 348 -19.92 -5.23 -1.65
C ARG A 348 -20.12 -4.77 -0.21
N GLY A 349 -19.65 -3.55 0.15
CA GLY A 349 -19.89 -2.89 1.42
C GLY A 349 -18.97 -3.31 2.56
N ILE A 350 -17.69 -3.66 2.29
CA ILE A 350 -16.70 -3.89 3.36
C ILE A 350 -16.45 -2.60 4.15
N ALA A 351 -16.16 -2.74 5.44
CA ALA A 351 -15.89 -1.63 6.36
C ALA A 351 -14.41 -1.27 6.47
N GLY A 352 -13.50 -2.19 6.16
CA GLY A 352 -12.06 -1.99 6.24
C GLY A 352 -11.27 -3.14 5.67
N VAL A 353 -9.95 -2.97 5.56
CA VAL A 353 -9.02 -3.93 4.97
C VAL A 353 -7.77 -4.06 5.83
N VAL A 354 -7.35 -5.29 6.11
CA VAL A 354 -6.07 -5.59 6.76
C VAL A 354 -5.26 -6.49 5.83
N LEU A 355 -4.03 -6.08 5.54
CA LEU A 355 -3.11 -6.80 4.68
C LEU A 355 -1.90 -7.30 5.47
N GLU A 356 -1.37 -8.45 5.09
CA GLU A 356 -0.05 -8.88 5.58
C GLU A 356 1.08 -8.14 4.85
N GLU A 357 0.89 -7.86 3.56
CA GLU A 357 1.88 -7.18 2.74
C GLU A 357 1.23 -6.01 1.98
N GLY A 358 1.84 -4.84 2.04
CA GLY A 358 1.35 -3.65 1.33
C GLY A 358 2.32 -2.48 1.48
N SER A 359 2.18 -1.49 0.61
CA SER A 359 3.00 -0.28 0.59
C SER A 359 2.11 0.97 0.59
N PRO A 360 2.51 2.05 1.28
CA PRO A 360 1.78 3.33 1.24
C PRO A 360 1.67 3.96 -0.15
N SER A 361 2.60 3.62 -1.06
CA SER A 361 2.62 4.06 -2.45
C SER A 361 1.87 3.10 -3.40
N GLY A 362 1.46 1.92 -2.92
CA GLY A 362 0.76 0.93 -3.72
C GLY A 362 -0.61 1.42 -4.22
N HIS A 363 -1.01 0.94 -5.41
CA HIS A 363 -2.26 1.33 -6.06
C HIS A 363 -3.50 1.08 -5.19
N ALA A 364 -3.55 -0.05 -4.46
CA ALA A 364 -4.63 -0.35 -3.53
C ALA A 364 -4.68 0.65 -2.35
N ALA A 365 -3.53 1.08 -1.81
CA ALA A 365 -3.48 2.05 -0.74
C ALA A 365 -3.93 3.46 -1.18
N ILE A 366 -3.55 3.85 -2.42
CA ILE A 366 -4.00 5.11 -3.03
C ILE A 366 -5.52 5.09 -3.19
N LEU A 367 -6.05 3.98 -3.71
CA LEU A 367 -7.49 3.79 -3.91
C LEU A 367 -8.26 3.75 -2.58
N ALA A 368 -7.75 3.05 -1.55
CA ALA A 368 -8.37 3.00 -0.22
C ALA A 368 -8.49 4.39 0.40
N ARG A 369 -7.43 5.21 0.30
CA ARG A 369 -7.48 6.63 0.74
C ARG A 369 -8.51 7.45 -0.02
N ALA A 370 -8.60 7.25 -1.33
CA ALA A 370 -9.58 7.93 -2.16
C ALA A 370 -11.02 7.54 -1.82
N LEU A 371 -11.25 6.27 -1.51
CA LEU A 371 -12.56 5.75 -1.09
C LEU A 371 -12.89 6.04 0.38
N GLY A 372 -11.95 6.56 1.17
CA GLY A 372 -12.11 6.71 2.62
C GLY A 372 -12.25 5.37 3.35
N LEU A 373 -11.72 4.28 2.78
CA LEU A 373 -11.80 2.93 3.33
C LEU A 373 -10.60 2.67 4.25
N PRO A 374 -10.79 2.44 5.55
CA PRO A 374 -9.71 2.11 6.48
C PRO A 374 -8.88 0.93 5.99
N MET A 375 -7.56 1.11 5.88
CA MET A 375 -6.64 0.07 5.43
C MET A 375 -5.32 0.12 6.19
N ALA A 376 -4.85 -1.04 6.64
CA ALA A 376 -3.53 -1.22 7.22
C ALA A 376 -2.82 -2.43 6.62
N ALA A 377 -1.47 -2.43 6.62
CA ALA A 377 -0.65 -3.54 6.13
C ALA A 377 0.50 -3.88 7.08
N GLY A 378 1.09 -5.05 6.92
CA GLY A 378 2.17 -5.54 7.80
C GLY A 378 1.67 -6.36 8.98
N ALA A 379 0.37 -6.74 9.01
CA ALA A 379 -0.21 -7.62 10.03
C ALA A 379 0.17 -9.08 9.74
N GLU A 380 1.43 -9.43 9.92
CA GLU A 380 1.95 -10.77 9.59
C GLU A 380 1.21 -11.87 10.36
N GLY A 381 0.73 -12.90 9.64
CA GLY A 381 0.03 -14.05 10.19
C GLY A 381 -1.45 -13.82 10.53
N ILE A 382 -2.02 -12.66 10.24
CA ILE A 382 -3.44 -12.38 10.55
C ILE A 382 -4.39 -13.27 9.75
N VAL A 383 -4.06 -13.57 8.50
CA VAL A 383 -4.89 -14.44 7.64
C VAL A 383 -4.89 -15.88 8.14
N GLU A 384 -3.77 -16.33 8.74
CA GLU A 384 -3.62 -17.65 9.34
C GLU A 384 -4.36 -17.77 10.68
N ALA A 385 -4.38 -16.66 11.44
CA ALA A 385 -4.97 -16.61 12.77
C ALA A 385 -6.49 -16.46 12.76
N ALA A 386 -7.07 -15.98 11.67
CA ALA A 386 -8.48 -15.64 11.55
C ALA A 386 -9.30 -16.77 10.93
N ASP A 387 -10.48 -17.02 11.49
CA ASP A 387 -11.53 -17.83 10.87
C ASP A 387 -12.57 -16.92 10.19
N PRO A 388 -13.21 -17.36 9.09
CA PRO A 388 -14.29 -16.59 8.47
C PRO A 388 -15.41 -16.29 9.46
N GLY A 389 -15.75 -15.00 9.61
CA GLY A 389 -16.79 -14.55 10.54
C GLY A 389 -16.27 -14.13 11.92
N ASP A 390 -15.00 -14.31 12.22
CA ASP A 390 -14.39 -13.75 13.44
C ASP A 390 -14.60 -12.24 13.51
N GLU A 391 -14.85 -11.69 14.69
CA GLU A 391 -14.94 -10.25 14.84
C GLU A 391 -13.54 -9.62 14.76
N VAL A 392 -13.39 -8.62 13.90
CA VAL A 392 -12.13 -7.89 13.66
C VAL A 392 -12.31 -6.43 14.00
N LEU A 393 -11.43 -5.92 14.82
CA LEU A 393 -11.25 -4.50 15.09
C LEU A 393 -10.02 -4.03 14.32
N LEU A 394 -10.18 -3.00 13.48
CA LEU A 394 -9.10 -2.35 12.77
C LEU A 394 -9.00 -0.89 13.20
N ASP A 395 -7.87 -0.53 13.77
CA ASP A 395 -7.42 0.84 13.95
C ASP A 395 -6.30 1.14 12.94
N ALA A 396 -6.70 1.69 11.81
CA ALA A 396 -5.76 2.07 10.75
C ALA A 396 -5.17 3.48 10.97
N GLU A 397 -5.40 4.12 12.11
CA GLU A 397 -4.73 5.35 12.53
C GLU A 397 -3.49 5.03 13.36
N GLU A 398 -3.68 4.16 14.38
CA GLU A 398 -2.58 3.69 15.25
C GLU A 398 -1.84 2.46 14.67
N GLY A 399 -2.39 1.85 13.63
CA GLY A 399 -1.79 0.68 12.99
C GLY A 399 -1.95 -0.59 13.80
N GLN A 400 -3.17 -0.88 14.23
CA GLN A 400 -3.47 -2.10 15.01
C GLN A 400 -4.68 -2.84 14.43
N ALA A 401 -4.59 -4.17 14.40
CA ALA A 401 -5.72 -5.04 14.13
C ALA A 401 -5.87 -6.06 15.26
N VAL A 402 -7.10 -6.26 15.73
CA VAL A 402 -7.39 -7.21 16.83
C VAL A 402 -8.46 -8.20 16.37
N LEU A 403 -8.13 -9.48 16.42
CA LEU A 403 -9.08 -10.57 16.18
C LEU A 403 -9.78 -10.94 17.48
N ARG A 404 -11.08 -11.25 17.40
CA ARG A 404 -11.89 -11.70 18.54
C ARG A 404 -11.70 -10.78 19.76
N PRO A 405 -11.94 -9.45 19.60
CA PRO A 405 -11.72 -8.49 20.67
C PRO A 405 -12.62 -8.81 21.88
N GLU A 406 -12.09 -8.64 23.09
CA GLU A 406 -12.86 -8.75 24.31
C GLU A 406 -14.03 -7.77 24.34
N ALA A 407 -15.12 -8.12 25.03
CA ALA A 407 -16.35 -7.32 25.02
C ALA A 407 -16.12 -5.87 25.47
N GLU A 408 -15.24 -5.64 26.44
CA GLU A 408 -14.90 -4.29 26.91
C GLU A 408 -14.20 -3.45 25.83
N LEU A 409 -13.20 -4.04 25.17
CA LEU A 409 -12.48 -3.38 24.06
C LEU A 409 -13.42 -3.09 22.90
N ARG A 410 -14.28 -4.05 22.53
CA ARG A 410 -15.29 -3.88 21.48
C ARG A 410 -16.24 -2.71 21.80
N HIS A 411 -16.76 -2.64 23.03
CA HIS A 411 -17.66 -1.55 23.43
C HIS A 411 -16.95 -0.20 23.46
N ALA A 412 -15.70 -0.15 23.91
CA ALA A 412 -14.91 1.08 23.88
C ALA A 412 -14.69 1.56 22.44
N PHE A 413 -14.35 0.64 21.54
CA PHE A 413 -14.10 0.96 20.13
C PHE A 413 -15.38 1.36 19.38
N ALA A 414 -16.51 0.69 19.63
CA ALA A 414 -17.80 1.07 19.04
C ALA A 414 -18.21 2.49 19.45
N ARG A 415 -17.97 2.87 20.73
CA ARG A 415 -18.20 4.26 21.19
C ARG A 415 -17.26 5.25 20.52
N ALA A 416 -15.98 4.90 20.31
CA ALA A 416 -15.02 5.74 19.60
C ALA A 416 -15.44 5.95 18.14
N LEU A 417 -15.93 4.90 17.47
CA LEU A 417 -16.47 4.96 16.10
C LEU A 417 -17.67 5.91 16.00
N GLU A 418 -18.62 5.82 16.94
CA GLU A 418 -19.79 6.70 16.97
C GLU A 418 -19.41 8.15 17.29
N ALA A 419 -18.53 8.36 18.25
CA ALA A 419 -18.00 9.69 18.56
C ALA A 419 -17.27 10.31 17.37
N ARG A 420 -16.53 9.49 16.59
CA ARG A 420 -15.88 9.93 15.36
C ARG A 420 -16.91 10.32 14.28
N ARG A 421 -17.93 9.49 14.05
CA ARG A 421 -19.03 9.83 13.11
C ARG A 421 -19.71 11.15 13.48
N SER A 422 -20.00 11.35 14.75
CA SER A 422 -20.61 12.58 15.26
C SER A 422 -19.68 13.79 15.07
N ARG A 423 -18.37 13.63 15.30
CA ARG A 423 -17.39 14.69 15.05
C ARG A 423 -17.28 15.03 13.55
N LEU A 424 -17.21 14.03 12.68
CA LEU A 424 -17.17 14.25 11.24
C LEU A 424 -18.41 15.03 10.74
N ALA A 425 -19.61 14.67 11.22
CA ALA A 425 -20.82 15.39 10.89
C ALA A 425 -20.82 16.85 11.43
N ALA A 426 -20.26 17.07 12.63
CA ALA A 426 -20.09 18.42 13.17
C ALA A 426 -19.07 19.25 12.36
N HIS A 427 -17.97 18.63 11.93
CA HIS A 427 -16.96 19.26 11.08
C HIS A 427 -17.52 19.62 9.70
N GLU A 428 -18.36 18.77 9.13
CA GLU A 428 -19.01 19.01 7.83
C GLU A 428 -19.89 20.28 7.86
N ALA A 429 -20.51 20.59 8.99
CA ALA A 429 -21.25 21.84 9.19
C ALA A 429 -20.38 23.12 9.13
N LEU A 430 -19.06 22.98 9.24
CA LEU A 430 -18.11 24.08 9.11
C LEU A 430 -17.67 24.32 7.66
N ARG A 431 -17.98 23.42 6.73
CA ARG A 431 -17.53 23.46 5.34
C ARG A 431 -17.64 24.84 4.70
N ASP A 432 -18.83 25.40 4.70
CA ASP A 432 -19.14 26.65 4.00
C ASP A 432 -18.85 27.92 4.83
N ARG A 433 -18.32 27.78 6.04
CA ARG A 433 -17.94 28.90 6.90
C ARG A 433 -16.48 29.28 6.63
N PRO A 434 -16.13 30.59 6.69
CA PRO A 434 -14.72 30.98 6.67
C PRO A 434 -13.98 30.43 7.90
N ALA A 435 -12.69 30.13 7.75
CA ALA A 435 -11.84 29.70 8.87
C ALA A 435 -11.53 30.93 9.75
N LEU A 436 -12.32 31.11 10.80
CA LEU A 436 -12.18 32.16 11.80
C LEU A 436 -11.85 31.54 13.15
N THR A 437 -10.87 32.09 13.83
CA THR A 437 -10.49 31.69 15.20
C THR A 437 -11.43 32.31 16.24
N ALA A 438 -11.37 31.83 17.49
CA ALA A 438 -12.18 32.38 18.59
C ALA A 438 -11.88 33.86 18.86
N ASP A 439 -10.65 34.33 18.63
CA ASP A 439 -10.23 35.73 18.71
C ASP A 439 -10.46 36.52 17.40
N GLY A 440 -11.19 35.94 16.41
CA GLY A 440 -11.68 36.62 15.21
C GLY A 440 -10.65 36.78 14.08
N LYS A 441 -9.50 36.09 14.13
CA LYS A 441 -8.52 36.07 13.02
C LYS A 441 -8.99 35.16 11.91
N ARG A 442 -8.89 35.62 10.67
CA ARG A 442 -9.20 34.82 9.49
C ARG A 442 -7.91 34.11 9.00
N LEU A 443 -8.01 32.81 8.76
CA LEU A 443 -6.98 32.03 8.08
C LEU A 443 -7.48 31.62 6.71
N SER A 444 -6.53 31.35 5.80
CA SER A 444 -6.77 30.74 4.50
C SER A 444 -6.37 29.27 4.56
N LEU A 445 -7.35 28.38 4.39
CA LEU A 445 -7.13 26.94 4.38
C LEU A 445 -7.19 26.43 2.94
N MET A 446 -6.05 25.97 2.46
CA MET A 446 -5.85 25.57 1.07
C MET A 446 -5.56 24.07 0.96
N LEU A 447 -5.72 23.52 -0.23
CA LEU A 447 -5.40 22.12 -0.50
C LEU A 447 -4.02 21.92 -1.09
N ASN A 448 -3.41 20.79 -0.71
CA ASN A 448 -2.33 20.13 -1.43
C ASN A 448 -2.96 19.16 -2.41
N VAL A 449 -2.70 19.33 -3.70
CA VAL A 449 -3.29 18.56 -4.79
C VAL A 449 -2.17 18.01 -5.66
N GLY A 450 -2.24 16.76 -6.06
CA GLY A 450 -1.28 16.15 -7.00
C GLY A 450 -1.95 15.59 -8.24
N LEU A 451 -3.22 15.23 -8.13
CA LEU A 451 -4.01 14.59 -9.19
C LEU A 451 -5.25 15.45 -9.52
N ALA A 452 -5.72 15.36 -10.75
CA ALA A 452 -6.94 16.08 -11.19
C ALA A 452 -8.18 15.72 -10.39
N LEU A 453 -8.21 14.52 -9.88
CA LEU A 453 -9.27 13.92 -9.08
C LEU A 453 -9.45 14.58 -7.69
N GLU A 454 -8.37 15.15 -7.14
CA GLU A 454 -8.43 15.84 -5.85
C GLU A 454 -9.07 17.25 -5.97
N LEU A 455 -9.32 17.72 -7.21
CA LEU A 455 -9.86 19.05 -7.49
C LEU A 455 -11.29 19.23 -6.96
N ASP A 456 -12.14 18.22 -7.07
CA ASP A 456 -13.52 18.29 -6.60
C ASP A 456 -13.59 18.35 -5.07
N ARG A 457 -12.51 17.95 -4.37
CA ARG A 457 -12.39 18.12 -2.92
C ARG A 457 -12.39 19.60 -2.50
N LEU A 458 -12.01 20.51 -3.40
CA LEU A 458 -12.04 21.94 -3.10
C LEU A 458 -13.42 22.38 -2.57
N ASP A 459 -14.48 21.99 -3.26
CA ASP A 459 -15.86 22.33 -2.87
C ASP A 459 -16.35 21.41 -1.73
N ALA A 460 -16.00 20.12 -1.77
CA ALA A 460 -16.41 19.16 -0.76
C ALA A 460 -15.97 19.53 0.67
N VAL A 461 -14.80 20.17 0.83
CA VAL A 461 -14.30 20.60 2.14
C VAL A 461 -14.33 22.13 2.34
N GLY A 462 -14.81 22.89 1.35
CA GLY A 462 -14.86 24.34 1.39
C GLY A 462 -13.48 24.98 1.52
N ALA A 463 -12.53 24.55 0.69
CA ALA A 463 -11.17 25.08 0.68
C ALA A 463 -11.10 26.45 0.00
N ASP A 464 -10.23 27.34 0.50
CA ASP A 464 -10.02 28.67 -0.06
C ASP A 464 -9.21 28.67 -1.37
N GLY A 465 -8.59 27.55 -1.76
CA GLY A 465 -7.83 27.39 -2.99
C GLY A 465 -6.86 26.21 -2.96
N ILE A 466 -5.91 26.21 -3.90
CA ILE A 466 -4.84 25.21 -3.99
C ILE A 466 -3.51 25.91 -3.65
N GLY A 467 -2.98 25.63 -2.46
CA GLY A 467 -1.71 26.19 -2.00
C GLY A 467 -0.50 25.43 -2.55
N LEU A 468 -0.69 24.18 -2.94
CA LEU A 468 0.34 23.36 -3.56
C LEU A 468 -0.26 22.40 -4.59
N PHE A 469 -0.05 22.67 -5.87
CA PHE A 469 -0.31 21.70 -6.92
C PHE A 469 1.01 20.99 -7.31
N ARG A 470 1.10 19.67 -7.04
CA ARG A 470 2.29 18.83 -7.30
C ARG A 470 2.25 18.35 -8.74
N THR A 471 2.94 19.04 -9.67
CA THR A 471 2.87 18.75 -11.09
C THR A 471 3.51 17.44 -11.52
N GLU A 472 4.43 16.92 -10.72
CA GLU A 472 5.14 15.67 -10.98
C GLU A 472 4.25 14.43 -10.82
N ILE A 473 3.26 14.45 -9.94
CA ILE A 473 2.44 13.27 -9.62
C ILE A 473 1.69 12.75 -10.85
N ALA A 474 1.06 13.65 -11.62
CA ALA A 474 0.35 13.28 -12.83
C ALA A 474 1.29 12.70 -13.91
N MET A 475 2.56 13.16 -13.99
CA MET A 475 3.56 12.62 -14.91
C MET A 475 4.10 11.27 -14.46
N LEU A 476 4.32 11.10 -13.14
CA LEU A 476 4.74 9.82 -12.56
C LEU A 476 3.68 8.73 -12.75
N ALA A 477 2.41 9.06 -12.56
CA ALA A 477 1.30 8.14 -12.81
C ALA A 477 1.23 7.66 -14.27
N ARG A 478 1.56 8.52 -15.22
CA ARG A 478 1.62 8.19 -16.67
C ARG A 478 2.93 7.55 -17.12
N GLY A 479 3.97 7.61 -16.30
CA GLY A 479 5.30 7.08 -16.62
C GLY A 479 6.04 7.82 -17.73
N THR A 480 5.57 9.01 -18.15
CA THR A 480 6.20 9.81 -19.24
C THR A 480 6.10 11.29 -18.97
N VAL A 481 7.07 12.04 -19.52
CA VAL A 481 6.96 13.52 -19.59
C VAL A 481 6.07 13.87 -20.76
N THR A 482 4.87 14.36 -20.47
CA THR A 482 3.88 14.77 -21.48
C THR A 482 4.35 15.98 -22.30
N ASP A 483 3.78 16.19 -23.47
CA ASP A 483 4.10 17.34 -24.30
C ASP A 483 3.47 18.65 -23.77
N VAL A 484 3.86 19.79 -24.35
CA VAL A 484 3.38 21.11 -23.90
C VAL A 484 1.86 21.29 -24.06
N PRO A 485 1.21 20.92 -25.17
CA PRO A 485 -0.24 21.03 -25.33
C PRO A 485 -1.02 20.19 -24.33
N GLU A 486 -0.59 18.97 -24.07
CA GLU A 486 -1.25 18.07 -23.11
C GLU A 486 -1.13 18.59 -21.69
N GLN A 487 0.07 19.03 -21.28
CA GLN A 487 0.27 19.68 -19.99
C GLN A 487 -0.59 20.95 -19.85
N ALA A 488 -0.65 21.79 -20.89
CA ALA A 488 -1.44 23.02 -20.88
C ALA A 488 -2.93 22.74 -20.71
N THR A 489 -3.45 21.73 -21.39
CA THR A 489 -4.85 21.28 -21.24
C THR A 489 -5.12 20.81 -19.82
N PHE A 490 -4.18 20.06 -19.24
CA PHE A 490 -4.29 19.59 -17.87
C PHE A 490 -4.28 20.74 -16.85
N TYR A 491 -3.36 21.70 -16.97
CA TYR A 491 -3.30 22.86 -16.07
C TYR A 491 -4.51 23.80 -16.25
N ALA A 492 -5.04 23.90 -17.46
CA ALA A 492 -6.30 24.63 -17.69
C ALA A 492 -7.46 24.01 -16.91
N ARG A 493 -7.60 22.68 -16.93
CA ARG A 493 -8.63 21.97 -16.14
C ARG A 493 -8.48 22.22 -14.63
N VAL A 494 -7.25 22.25 -14.11
CA VAL A 494 -7.00 22.57 -12.69
C VAL A 494 -7.50 23.97 -12.35
N LEU A 495 -7.21 24.95 -13.20
CA LEU A 495 -7.65 26.33 -13.01
C LEU A 495 -9.17 26.49 -13.21
N ASP A 496 -9.77 25.72 -14.12
CA ASP A 496 -11.24 25.71 -14.31
C ASP A 496 -11.95 25.15 -13.06
N ALA A 497 -11.46 24.07 -12.48
CA ALA A 497 -12.00 23.50 -11.26
C ALA A 497 -11.83 24.41 -10.03
N ALA A 498 -10.72 25.14 -9.95
CA ALA A 498 -10.49 26.11 -8.89
C ALA A 498 -11.39 27.37 -9.02
N GLY A 499 -11.84 27.71 -10.23
CA GLY A 499 -12.61 28.92 -10.50
C GLY A 499 -11.80 30.19 -10.18
N ASP A 500 -12.36 31.08 -9.34
CA ASP A 500 -11.67 32.31 -8.91
C ASP A 500 -10.69 32.10 -7.76
N ARG A 501 -10.60 30.89 -7.19
CA ARG A 501 -9.71 30.58 -6.07
C ARG A 501 -8.25 30.55 -6.53
N PRO A 502 -7.29 30.97 -5.67
CA PRO A 502 -5.88 30.95 -6.03
C PRO A 502 -5.36 29.52 -6.18
N VAL A 503 -4.46 29.35 -7.15
CA VAL A 503 -3.74 28.09 -7.42
C VAL A 503 -2.25 28.36 -7.51
N VAL A 504 -1.45 27.62 -6.76
CA VAL A 504 0.01 27.64 -6.81
C VAL A 504 0.52 26.32 -7.38
N PHE A 505 1.09 26.35 -8.56
CA PHE A 505 1.74 25.21 -9.20
C PHE A 505 3.21 25.11 -8.80
N ARG A 506 3.58 24.02 -8.18
CA ARG A 506 4.99 23.69 -7.94
C ARG A 506 5.59 23.16 -9.26
N THR A 507 6.74 23.69 -9.67
CA THR A 507 7.48 23.11 -10.81
C THR A 507 7.97 21.71 -10.47
N LEU A 508 8.30 20.92 -11.50
CA LEU A 508 8.64 19.50 -11.38
C LEU A 508 9.64 19.22 -10.25
N ASP A 509 9.23 18.33 -9.34
CA ASP A 509 10.06 17.79 -8.27
C ASP A 509 10.40 16.31 -8.57
N LEU A 510 11.30 16.12 -9.54
CA LEU A 510 11.81 14.83 -9.99
C LEU A 510 13.27 14.67 -9.58
N GLY A 511 13.65 13.48 -9.19
CA GLY A 511 14.98 13.08 -8.77
C GLY A 511 15.24 11.61 -9.07
N ALA A 512 16.37 11.07 -8.62
CA ALA A 512 16.72 9.65 -8.79
C ALA A 512 15.75 8.71 -8.03
N ASP A 513 15.12 9.19 -6.98
CA ASP A 513 14.06 8.52 -6.21
C ASP A 513 12.72 8.45 -6.95
N LYS A 514 12.50 9.36 -7.91
CA LYS A 514 11.27 9.51 -8.72
C LYS A 514 11.61 9.59 -10.20
N ALA A 515 12.37 8.61 -10.71
CA ALA A 515 12.85 8.62 -12.07
C ALA A 515 11.73 8.32 -13.08
N LEU A 516 11.60 9.17 -14.11
CA LEU A 516 10.74 8.90 -15.25
C LEU A 516 11.53 8.19 -16.36
N PRO A 517 10.91 7.20 -17.05
CA PRO A 517 11.50 6.62 -18.26
C PRO A 517 11.88 7.70 -19.28
N GLY A 518 13.12 7.68 -19.75
CA GLY A 518 13.63 8.70 -20.71
C GLY A 518 14.30 9.92 -20.06
N LEU A 519 14.20 10.12 -18.76
CA LEU A 519 15.04 11.03 -17.97
C LEU A 519 16.14 10.21 -17.30
N ALA A 520 17.29 10.05 -17.99
CA ALA A 520 18.43 9.36 -17.39
C ALA A 520 18.94 10.13 -16.17
N HIS A 521 18.86 9.46 -15.00
CA HIS A 521 19.52 9.89 -13.77
C HIS A 521 20.71 8.98 -13.49
N PRO A 522 21.88 9.52 -13.16
CA PRO A 522 22.95 8.70 -12.63
C PRO A 522 22.50 8.08 -11.27
N PRO A 523 22.99 6.90 -10.89
CA PRO A 523 22.76 6.39 -9.57
C PRO A 523 23.31 7.34 -8.51
N GLU A 524 22.54 7.64 -7.49
CA GLU A 524 22.89 8.55 -6.40
C GLU A 524 22.73 7.84 -5.06
N ASP A 525 23.72 7.98 -4.17
CA ASP A 525 23.65 7.39 -2.81
C ASP A 525 22.61 8.09 -1.94
N ASN A 526 22.35 9.38 -2.18
CA ASN A 526 21.39 10.20 -1.45
C ASN A 526 20.46 10.99 -2.39
N PRO A 527 19.48 10.35 -3.01
CA PRO A 527 18.60 10.98 -4.01
C PRO A 527 17.85 12.23 -3.50
N ALA A 528 17.50 12.25 -2.20
CA ALA A 528 16.81 13.39 -1.59
C ALA A 528 17.64 14.68 -1.62
N MET A 529 18.98 14.57 -1.55
CA MET A 529 19.93 15.68 -1.59
C MET A 529 20.62 15.83 -2.95
N GLY A 530 20.29 14.98 -3.91
CA GLY A 530 20.96 14.82 -5.18
C GLY A 530 20.55 15.83 -6.26
N TRP A 531 20.68 15.39 -7.50
CA TRP A 531 20.35 16.15 -8.71
C TRP A 531 18.85 16.04 -9.02
N ARG A 532 18.06 16.87 -8.35
CA ARG A 532 16.59 16.85 -8.42
C ARG A 532 16.00 18.25 -8.54
N SER A 533 14.72 18.32 -8.87
CA SER A 533 13.87 19.52 -8.81
C SER A 533 14.44 20.69 -9.59
N LEU A 534 14.62 21.84 -8.95
CA LEU A 534 15.15 23.05 -9.58
C LEU A 534 16.55 22.87 -10.13
N ARG A 535 17.43 22.10 -9.47
CA ARG A 535 18.79 21.81 -9.95
C ARG A 535 18.75 21.16 -11.34
N LEU A 536 17.90 20.12 -11.47
CA LEU A 536 17.66 19.46 -12.76
C LEU A 536 17.09 20.44 -13.80
N GLY A 537 16.15 21.30 -13.39
CA GLY A 537 15.51 22.29 -14.26
C GLY A 537 16.45 23.38 -14.77
N LEU A 538 17.45 23.77 -13.98
CA LEU A 538 18.47 24.75 -14.36
C LEU A 538 19.55 24.14 -15.26
N ASP A 539 20.00 22.92 -14.96
CA ASP A 539 20.96 22.19 -15.80
C ASP A 539 20.37 21.71 -17.12
N ARG A 540 19.05 21.48 -17.16
CA ARG A 540 18.28 21.16 -18.36
C ARG A 540 17.19 22.21 -18.62
N PRO A 541 17.55 23.44 -19.03
CA PRO A 541 16.61 24.56 -19.14
C PRO A 541 15.43 24.32 -20.08
N ALA A 542 15.58 23.40 -21.03
CA ALA A 542 14.51 23.00 -21.94
C ALA A 542 13.33 22.37 -21.20
N LEU A 543 13.59 21.61 -20.12
CA LEU A 543 12.55 20.99 -19.31
C LEU A 543 11.71 22.04 -18.57
N LEU A 544 12.38 22.96 -17.85
CA LEU A 544 11.71 24.04 -17.11
C LEU A 544 10.96 25.00 -18.06
N ARG A 545 11.56 25.34 -19.23
CA ARG A 545 10.90 26.18 -20.24
C ARG A 545 9.63 25.55 -20.81
N ARG A 546 9.67 24.23 -21.10
CA ARG A 546 8.49 23.49 -21.59
C ARG A 546 7.37 23.52 -20.56
N GLN A 547 7.68 23.26 -19.29
CA GLN A 547 6.71 23.30 -18.22
C GLN A 547 6.17 24.73 -18.00
N ALA A 548 7.03 25.73 -17.92
CA ALA A 548 6.63 27.15 -17.80
C ALA A 548 5.68 27.56 -18.93
N ARG A 549 6.02 27.20 -20.18
CA ARG A 549 5.16 27.45 -21.34
C ARG A 549 3.81 26.76 -21.22
N ALA A 550 3.77 25.51 -20.76
CA ALA A 550 2.53 24.78 -20.56
C ALA A 550 1.65 25.41 -19.47
N LEU A 551 2.23 25.83 -18.34
CA LEU A 551 1.53 26.55 -17.28
C LEU A 551 0.94 27.89 -17.78
N LEU A 552 1.72 28.67 -18.49
CA LEU A 552 1.29 29.95 -19.07
C LEU A 552 0.18 29.79 -20.11
N LEU A 553 0.28 28.78 -20.99
CA LEU A 553 -0.77 28.46 -21.96
C LEU A 553 -2.04 27.97 -21.26
N GLY A 554 -1.89 27.08 -20.26
CA GLY A 554 -2.98 26.57 -19.45
C GLY A 554 -3.68 27.68 -18.64
N ALA A 555 -2.95 28.71 -18.23
CA ALA A 555 -3.53 29.86 -17.57
C ALA A 555 -4.57 30.59 -18.42
N GLY A 556 -4.34 30.69 -19.75
CA GLY A 556 -5.33 31.22 -20.68
C GLY A 556 -5.86 32.62 -20.30
N GLY A 557 -5.01 33.50 -19.76
CA GLY A 557 -5.38 34.83 -19.28
C GLY A 557 -5.83 34.90 -17.80
N ARG A 558 -5.95 33.76 -17.10
CA ARG A 558 -6.29 33.70 -15.64
C ARG A 558 -5.10 34.05 -14.76
N ARG A 559 -5.33 34.17 -13.46
CA ARG A 559 -4.24 34.31 -12.46
C ARG A 559 -3.41 33.01 -12.41
N LEU A 560 -2.10 33.13 -12.23
CA LEU A 560 -1.17 32.00 -12.19
C LEU A 560 -0.14 32.18 -11.07
N GLY A 561 -0.06 31.24 -10.15
CA GLY A 561 0.99 31.13 -9.15
C GLY A 561 1.97 30.01 -9.55
N ILE A 562 3.27 30.29 -9.58
CA ILE A 562 4.35 29.31 -9.83
C ILE A 562 5.30 29.30 -8.65
N MET A 563 5.64 28.12 -8.14
CA MET A 563 6.54 27.94 -7.01
C MET A 563 7.69 27.00 -7.39
N PHE A 564 8.93 27.41 -7.10
CA PHE A 564 10.10 26.58 -7.30
C PHE A 564 10.44 25.78 -6.04
N PRO A 565 10.52 24.44 -6.11
CA PRO A 565 11.01 23.60 -5.04
C PRO A 565 12.54 23.60 -4.97
N MET A 566 13.12 23.17 -3.86
CA MET A 566 14.56 22.92 -3.66
C MET A 566 15.47 24.10 -4.00
N VAL A 567 14.99 25.33 -3.78
CA VAL A 567 15.82 26.54 -3.96
C VAL A 567 16.87 26.61 -2.87
N ALA A 568 18.14 26.51 -3.23
CA ALA A 568 19.26 26.55 -2.28
C ALA A 568 19.91 27.94 -2.16
N ASN A 569 19.76 28.79 -3.16
CA ASN A 569 20.29 30.16 -3.15
C ASN A 569 19.50 31.10 -4.06
N VAL A 570 19.66 32.40 -3.84
CA VAL A 570 18.92 33.44 -4.57
C VAL A 570 19.27 33.46 -6.07
N ALA A 571 20.49 33.09 -6.44
CA ALA A 571 20.89 33.07 -7.86
C ALA A 571 20.13 31.98 -8.65
N GLU A 572 19.91 30.81 -8.04
CA GLU A 572 19.06 29.75 -8.63
C GLU A 572 17.62 30.24 -8.81
N PHE A 573 17.05 30.93 -7.81
CA PHE A 573 15.71 31.49 -7.92
C PHE A 573 15.61 32.49 -9.07
N ARG A 574 16.58 33.44 -9.17
CA ARG A 574 16.62 34.42 -10.26
C ARG A 574 16.69 33.75 -11.62
N ALA A 575 17.60 32.79 -11.79
CA ALA A 575 17.76 32.08 -13.05
C ALA A 575 16.47 31.38 -13.48
N ALA A 576 15.77 30.72 -12.56
CA ALA A 576 14.48 30.06 -12.83
C ALA A 576 13.38 31.07 -13.14
N ARG A 577 13.27 32.15 -12.37
CA ARG A 577 12.31 33.24 -12.60
C ARG A 577 12.48 33.86 -13.96
N ASP A 578 13.72 34.16 -14.34
CA ASP A 578 14.04 34.79 -15.62
C ASP A 578 13.64 33.89 -16.80
N LEU A 579 13.80 32.55 -16.68
CA LEU A 579 13.28 31.58 -17.66
C LEU A 579 11.76 31.65 -17.78
N VAL A 580 11.04 31.70 -16.66
CA VAL A 580 9.57 31.81 -16.67
C VAL A 580 9.13 33.13 -17.28
N LEU A 581 9.73 34.26 -16.91
CA LEU A 581 9.42 35.58 -17.47
C LEU A 581 9.71 35.69 -18.97
N ALA A 582 10.79 35.05 -19.43
CA ALA A 582 11.11 34.99 -20.87
C ALA A 582 10.06 34.18 -21.67
N GLU A 583 9.49 33.12 -21.08
CA GLU A 583 8.37 32.40 -21.71
C GLU A 583 7.05 33.18 -21.61
N ALA A 584 6.79 33.87 -20.51
CA ALA A 584 5.59 34.68 -20.31
C ALA A 584 5.50 35.84 -21.35
N ALA A 585 6.64 36.41 -21.71
CA ALA A 585 6.69 37.45 -22.75
C ALA A 585 6.22 36.95 -24.14
N ARG A 586 6.25 35.62 -24.39
CA ARG A 586 5.92 34.98 -25.66
C ARG A 586 4.51 34.40 -25.72
N VAL A 587 3.87 34.15 -24.59
CA VAL A 587 2.55 33.51 -24.51
C VAL A 587 1.43 34.52 -24.56
N ARG A 588 0.38 34.26 -25.33
CA ARG A 588 -0.84 35.06 -25.39
C ARG A 588 -2.07 34.15 -25.34
N PRO A 589 -3.14 34.53 -24.60
CA PRO A 589 -3.20 35.73 -23.75
C PRO A 589 -2.26 35.59 -22.53
N ALA A 590 -1.68 36.68 -22.07
CA ALA A 590 -0.86 36.70 -20.88
C ALA A 590 -1.73 36.50 -19.63
N PRO A 591 -1.23 35.86 -18.55
CA PRO A 591 -1.94 35.80 -17.29
C PRO A 591 -2.30 37.21 -16.77
N THR A 592 -3.51 37.37 -16.21
CA THR A 592 -3.93 38.62 -15.56
C THR A 592 -3.06 39.00 -14.37
N SER A 593 -2.51 38.01 -13.70
CA SER A 593 -1.50 38.12 -12.66
C SER A 593 -0.59 36.89 -12.68
N LEU A 594 0.70 37.10 -12.64
CA LEU A 594 1.71 36.04 -12.53
C LEU A 594 2.49 36.28 -11.23
N ALA A 595 2.33 35.37 -10.25
CA ALA A 595 3.07 35.36 -9.00
C ALA A 595 4.12 34.24 -9.02
N ILE A 596 5.37 34.57 -8.74
CA ILE A 596 6.48 33.62 -8.72
C ILE A 596 7.10 33.57 -7.33
N GLY A 597 7.00 32.41 -6.66
CA GLY A 597 7.48 32.19 -5.32
C GLY A 597 8.48 31.04 -5.20
N ALA A 598 9.01 30.88 -4.01
CA ALA A 598 9.94 29.80 -3.65
C ALA A 598 9.37 28.93 -2.54
N MET A 599 9.66 27.62 -2.60
CA MET A 599 9.52 26.74 -1.46
C MET A 599 10.74 26.87 -0.56
N LEU A 600 10.50 27.21 0.69
CA LEU A 600 11.54 27.34 1.70
C LEU A 600 11.66 25.99 2.40
N GLU A 601 12.58 25.19 1.90
CA GLU A 601 12.79 23.81 2.36
C GLU A 601 14.29 23.43 2.42
N VAL A 602 15.17 24.23 1.80
CA VAL A 602 16.63 24.03 1.91
C VAL A 602 17.18 25.04 2.90
N PRO A 603 17.81 24.60 4.02
CA PRO A 603 18.24 25.50 5.11
C PRO A 603 19.20 26.61 4.68
N SER A 604 20.05 26.40 3.65
CA SER A 604 20.98 27.44 3.14
C SER A 604 20.28 28.72 2.70
N LEU A 605 19.01 28.62 2.28
CA LEU A 605 18.21 29.79 1.86
C LEU A 605 17.86 30.72 3.02
N LEU A 606 17.82 30.20 4.26
CA LEU A 606 17.54 30.98 5.47
C LEU A 606 18.55 32.13 5.68
N TRP A 607 19.81 31.88 5.34
CA TRP A 607 20.89 32.91 5.44
C TRP A 607 20.84 33.92 4.30
N GLN A 608 20.04 33.69 3.27
CA GLN A 608 19.84 34.59 2.12
C GLN A 608 18.40 35.16 2.08
N LEU A 609 17.67 35.06 3.19
CA LEU A 609 16.26 35.43 3.25
C LEU A 609 16.04 36.91 2.90
N GLY A 610 16.92 37.83 3.36
CA GLY A 610 16.80 39.26 3.04
C GLY A 610 16.80 39.54 1.53
N PRO A 611 17.84 39.16 0.78
CA PRO A 611 17.85 39.27 -0.68
C PRO A 611 16.67 38.53 -1.35
N LEU A 612 16.30 37.35 -0.87
CA LEU A 612 15.20 36.58 -1.45
C LEU A 612 13.87 37.30 -1.34
N LEU A 613 13.54 37.86 -0.20
CA LEU A 613 12.29 38.58 0.05
C LEU A 613 12.04 39.79 -0.86
N HIS A 614 13.10 40.34 -1.47
CA HIS A 614 12.98 41.37 -2.51
C HIS A 614 12.71 40.81 -3.92
N GLU A 615 12.80 39.51 -4.10
CA GLU A 615 12.74 38.86 -5.41
C GLU A 615 11.48 38.00 -5.60
N VAL A 616 10.88 37.52 -4.51
CA VAL A 616 9.72 36.64 -4.53
C VAL A 616 8.42 37.39 -4.34
N ASP A 617 7.36 36.92 -4.97
CA ASP A 617 6.00 37.42 -4.73
C ASP A 617 5.34 36.74 -3.52
N PHE A 618 5.79 35.53 -3.15
CA PHE A 618 5.35 34.78 -1.95
C PHE A 618 6.38 33.71 -1.55
N LEU A 619 6.30 33.24 -0.31
CA LEU A 619 7.06 32.09 0.19
C LEU A 619 6.11 31.00 0.71
N SER A 620 6.50 29.73 0.56
CA SER A 620 5.82 28.60 1.17
C SER A 620 6.81 27.69 1.87
N ILE A 621 6.56 27.39 3.15
CA ILE A 621 7.44 26.52 3.94
C ILE A 621 7.09 25.07 3.61
N GLY A 622 8.05 24.32 3.05
CA GLY A 622 7.98 22.88 2.83
C GLY A 622 8.50 22.12 4.05
N THR A 623 7.66 21.92 5.06
CA THR A 623 8.10 21.37 6.36
C THR A 623 8.76 20.01 6.27
N ASN A 624 8.34 19.15 5.33
CA ASN A 624 8.86 17.81 5.21
C ASN A 624 10.36 17.80 4.89
N ASP A 625 10.77 18.47 3.82
CA ASP A 625 12.18 18.54 3.40
C ASP A 625 12.97 19.51 4.26
N LEU A 626 12.35 20.61 4.75
CA LEU A 626 12.99 21.54 5.69
C LEU A 626 13.45 20.83 6.97
N LEU A 627 12.60 20.05 7.62
CA LEU A 627 12.96 19.33 8.84
C LEU A 627 13.99 18.24 8.56
N GLN A 628 13.85 17.51 7.46
CA GLN A 628 14.82 16.50 7.04
C GLN A 628 16.23 17.08 6.91
N PHE A 629 16.37 18.23 6.25
CA PHE A 629 17.67 18.86 6.03
C PHE A 629 18.17 19.65 7.26
N LEU A 630 17.25 20.22 8.03
CA LEU A 630 17.60 20.98 9.25
C LEU A 630 18.22 20.07 10.31
N PHE A 631 17.65 18.87 10.48
CA PHE A 631 18.12 17.87 11.43
C PHE A 631 19.04 16.81 10.82
N ALA A 632 19.33 16.87 9.52
CA ALA A 632 20.09 15.85 8.80
C ALA A 632 19.56 14.42 9.05
N ALA A 633 18.24 14.28 9.08
CA ALA A 633 17.53 13.04 9.40
C ALA A 633 16.63 12.62 8.25
N ASP A 634 16.87 11.43 7.71
CA ASP A 634 16.00 10.87 6.65
C ASP A 634 14.65 10.46 7.24
N ARG A 635 13.58 11.12 6.79
CA ARG A 635 12.19 10.87 7.23
C ARG A 635 11.66 9.49 6.83
N SER A 636 12.27 8.83 5.83
CA SER A 636 11.92 7.48 5.42
C SER A 636 12.49 6.41 6.35
N THR A 637 13.41 6.77 7.24
CA THR A 637 14.01 5.88 8.24
C THR A 637 13.12 5.83 9.49
N PRO A 638 12.42 4.71 9.79
CA PRO A 638 11.46 4.64 10.90
C PRO A 638 12.05 5.03 12.26
N ALA A 639 13.30 4.67 12.54
CA ALA A 639 14.00 5.00 13.78
C ALA A 639 14.25 6.51 13.96
N LEU A 640 14.16 7.32 12.91
CA LEU A 640 14.38 8.76 12.92
C LEU A 640 13.10 9.57 12.79
N ALA A 641 12.03 8.98 12.24
CA ALA A 641 10.79 9.67 11.91
C ALA A 641 10.12 10.35 13.12
N THR A 642 10.26 9.76 14.31
CA THR A 642 9.68 10.29 15.56
C THR A 642 10.70 11.04 16.43
N ARG A 643 11.97 11.10 16.03
CA ARG A 643 13.04 11.64 16.88
C ARG A 643 13.07 13.18 16.91
N TYR A 644 12.65 13.81 15.81
CA TYR A 644 12.69 15.26 15.64
C TYR A 644 11.30 15.80 15.44
N ASP A 645 10.85 16.56 16.44
CA ASP A 645 9.48 17.07 16.46
C ASP A 645 9.39 18.44 15.77
N MET A 646 8.29 18.63 15.01
CA MET A 646 7.90 19.93 14.46
C MET A 646 7.69 20.98 15.58
N LEU A 647 7.19 20.56 16.75
CA LEU A 647 6.94 21.42 17.90
C LEU A 647 8.18 21.58 18.81
N SER A 648 9.37 21.41 18.27
CA SER A 648 10.63 21.66 19.01
C SER A 648 10.96 23.14 19.03
N PRO A 649 11.62 23.65 20.11
CA PRO A 649 12.00 25.04 20.23
C PRO A 649 12.76 25.63 19.04
N PRO A 650 13.76 24.94 18.45
CA PRO A 650 14.50 25.48 17.29
C PRO A 650 13.60 25.68 16.06
N VAL A 651 12.64 24.78 15.82
CA VAL A 651 11.71 24.90 14.68
C VAL A 651 10.72 26.04 14.90
N LEU A 652 10.13 26.12 16.07
CA LEU A 652 9.16 27.18 16.40
C LEU A 652 9.83 28.56 16.40
N THR A 653 11.05 28.67 16.92
CA THR A 653 11.85 29.91 16.86
C THR A 653 12.16 30.30 15.42
N LEU A 654 12.56 29.33 14.58
CA LEU A 654 12.77 29.56 13.15
C LEU A 654 11.50 30.10 12.48
N PHE A 655 10.34 29.50 12.75
CA PHE A 655 9.08 29.91 12.16
C PHE A 655 8.66 31.33 12.63
N ALA A 656 8.84 31.64 13.91
CA ALA A 656 8.59 32.99 14.41
C ALA A 656 9.47 34.05 13.68
N GLN A 657 10.76 33.76 13.48
CA GLN A 657 11.67 34.64 12.74
C GLN A 657 11.29 34.78 11.26
N LEU A 658 10.84 33.66 10.61
CA LEU A 658 10.39 33.70 9.22
C LEU A 658 9.14 34.57 9.06
N VAL A 659 8.17 34.44 9.97
CA VAL A 659 6.94 35.25 9.97
C VAL A 659 7.28 36.74 10.15
N GLU A 660 8.14 37.08 11.10
CA GLU A 660 8.57 38.46 11.35
C GLU A 660 9.22 39.06 10.10
N ARG A 661 10.19 38.39 9.51
CA ARG A 661 10.93 38.87 8.34
C ARG A 661 10.08 38.96 7.09
N ALA A 662 9.21 37.97 6.83
CA ALA A 662 8.30 37.98 5.69
C ALA A 662 7.29 39.12 5.82
N ARG A 663 6.71 39.34 7.04
CA ARG A 663 5.81 40.44 7.33
C ARG A 663 6.47 41.80 7.15
N ALA A 664 7.69 41.98 7.66
CA ALA A 664 8.44 43.23 7.49
C ALA A 664 8.73 43.54 6.01
N ALA A 665 8.90 42.52 5.16
CA ALA A 665 9.07 42.68 3.72
C ALA A 665 7.77 42.77 2.92
N GLY A 666 6.61 42.54 3.56
CA GLY A 666 5.30 42.52 2.89
C GLY A 666 5.10 41.29 1.98
N VAL A 667 5.86 40.20 2.22
CA VAL A 667 5.79 38.97 1.43
C VAL A 667 4.86 37.96 2.10
N PRO A 668 3.81 37.49 1.41
CA PRO A 668 2.94 36.44 1.93
C PRO A 668 3.72 35.16 2.25
N LEU A 669 3.45 34.57 3.43
CA LEU A 669 4.05 33.35 3.91
C LEU A 669 2.97 32.28 4.13
N SER A 670 3.17 31.08 3.54
CA SER A 670 2.31 29.93 3.71
C SER A 670 3.10 28.69 4.17
N VAL A 671 2.39 27.66 4.63
CA VAL A 671 2.96 26.33 4.89
C VAL A 671 2.24 25.30 4.04
N CYS A 672 2.97 24.40 3.38
CA CYS A 672 2.40 23.36 2.53
C CYS A 672 2.89 21.93 2.87
N GLY A 673 3.66 21.74 3.93
CA GLY A 673 4.06 20.43 4.42
C GLY A 673 2.93 19.69 5.13
N GLU A 674 3.11 18.39 5.35
CA GLU A 674 2.09 17.53 5.98
C GLU A 674 1.69 17.99 7.40
N HIS A 675 2.59 18.64 8.12
CA HIS A 675 2.34 19.16 9.46
C HIS A 675 1.20 20.23 9.49
N ALA A 676 0.95 20.92 8.37
CA ALA A 676 -0.15 21.86 8.27
C ALA A 676 -1.53 21.18 8.39
N GLY A 677 -1.62 19.88 8.12
CA GLY A 677 -2.83 19.08 8.26
C GLY A 677 -3.04 18.46 9.64
N ARG A 678 -2.14 18.70 10.60
CA ARG A 678 -2.27 18.25 11.99
C ARG A 678 -2.86 19.37 12.84
N PRO A 679 -3.99 19.15 13.52
CA PRO A 679 -4.71 20.22 14.20
C PRO A 679 -3.87 21.03 15.19
N LEU A 680 -3.10 20.38 16.05
CA LEU A 680 -2.24 21.05 17.04
C LEU A 680 -1.16 21.91 16.35
N GLU A 681 -0.42 21.32 15.41
CA GLU A 681 0.63 22.00 14.67
C GLU A 681 0.05 23.19 13.86
N ALA A 682 -1.12 22.99 13.25
CA ALA A 682 -1.81 24.06 12.50
C ALA A 682 -2.16 25.26 13.39
N VAL A 683 -2.73 25.01 14.57
CA VAL A 683 -3.08 26.05 15.53
C VAL A 683 -1.83 26.75 16.07
N VAL A 684 -0.75 26.01 16.35
CA VAL A 684 0.54 26.57 16.78
C VAL A 684 1.15 27.45 15.68
N MET A 685 1.15 27.00 14.42
CA MET A 685 1.64 27.80 13.28
C MET A 685 0.81 29.08 13.09
N ALA A 686 -0.50 28.98 13.24
CA ALA A 686 -1.40 30.14 13.20
C ALA A 686 -1.10 31.14 14.34
N ALA A 687 -0.83 30.66 15.56
CA ALA A 687 -0.46 31.49 16.69
C ALA A 687 0.91 32.19 16.50
N LEU A 688 1.83 31.56 15.78
CA LEU A 688 3.08 32.19 15.35
C LEU A 688 2.87 33.29 14.30
N GLY A 689 1.70 33.31 13.63
CA GLY A 689 1.30 34.35 12.68
C GLY A 689 1.34 33.90 11.21
N ILE A 690 1.31 32.60 10.94
CA ILE A 690 1.11 32.07 9.59
C ILE A 690 -0.38 32.09 9.28
N GLU A 691 -0.76 32.79 8.21
CA GLU A 691 -2.16 33.02 7.86
C GLU A 691 -2.70 32.08 6.77
N THR A 692 -1.81 31.36 6.09
CA THR A 692 -2.17 30.42 5.01
C THR A 692 -1.58 29.05 5.27
N LEU A 693 -2.46 28.05 5.40
CA LEU A 693 -2.08 26.65 5.64
C LEU A 693 -2.62 25.80 4.48
N SER A 694 -1.76 24.98 3.88
CA SER A 694 -2.13 24.09 2.78
C SER A 694 -1.91 22.64 3.18
N MET A 695 -2.95 21.81 3.05
CA MET A 695 -3.01 20.46 3.58
C MET A 695 -3.80 19.52 2.68
N GLN A 696 -3.85 18.24 3.03
CA GLN A 696 -4.72 17.29 2.37
C GLN A 696 -6.19 17.54 2.72
N ALA A 697 -7.10 17.23 1.80
CA ALA A 697 -8.53 17.46 1.97
C ALA A 697 -9.11 16.78 3.23
N ALA A 698 -8.60 15.57 3.56
CA ALA A 698 -9.04 14.81 4.73
C ALA A 698 -8.83 15.55 6.07
N SER A 699 -7.81 16.40 6.16
CA SER A 699 -7.46 17.11 7.38
C SER A 699 -8.11 18.49 7.49
N LEU A 700 -8.62 19.06 6.39
CA LEU A 700 -9.00 20.49 6.36
C LEU A 700 -10.12 20.82 7.33
N LEU A 701 -11.17 20.02 7.40
CA LEU A 701 -12.31 20.30 8.27
C LEU A 701 -11.98 20.13 9.75
N GLU A 702 -11.09 19.18 10.08
CA GLU A 702 -10.61 18.97 11.45
C GLU A 702 -9.73 20.14 11.91
N VAL A 703 -8.80 20.58 11.07
CA VAL A 703 -8.00 21.79 11.33
C VAL A 703 -8.88 23.02 11.45
N LYS A 704 -9.92 23.14 10.60
CA LYS A 704 -10.87 24.24 10.66
C LYS A 704 -11.65 24.27 11.97
N ALA A 705 -12.05 23.10 12.48
CA ALA A 705 -12.72 22.95 13.77
C ALA A 705 -11.81 23.37 14.95
N ALA A 706 -10.56 22.88 14.95
CA ALA A 706 -9.57 23.24 15.96
C ALA A 706 -9.30 24.76 15.98
N LEU A 707 -9.11 25.37 14.82
CA LEU A 707 -8.91 26.82 14.68
C LEU A 707 -10.11 27.61 15.17
N ALA A 708 -11.35 27.15 14.88
CA ALA A 708 -12.56 27.86 15.27
C ALA A 708 -12.74 28.00 16.79
N SER A 709 -12.17 27.05 17.57
CA SER A 709 -12.20 27.07 19.02
C SER A 709 -10.96 27.74 19.65
N ALA A 710 -9.88 27.95 18.90
CA ALA A 710 -8.62 28.44 19.40
C ALA A 710 -8.56 29.97 19.54
N ASP A 711 -8.10 30.46 20.70
CA ASP A 711 -7.68 31.82 20.92
C ASP A 711 -6.18 31.94 20.65
N LEU A 712 -5.83 32.45 19.47
CA LEU A 712 -4.43 32.52 19.04
C LEU A 712 -3.61 33.52 19.85
N GLY A 713 -4.25 34.54 20.45
CA GLY A 713 -3.57 35.49 21.30
C GLY A 713 -3.11 34.87 22.61
N LYS A 714 -3.97 34.08 23.25
CA LYS A 714 -3.58 33.29 24.45
C LYS A 714 -2.52 32.27 24.16
N LEU A 715 -2.65 31.49 23.07
CA LEU A 715 -1.64 30.50 22.66
C LEU A 715 -0.30 31.17 22.36
N ARG A 716 -0.29 32.32 21.69
CA ARG A 716 0.95 33.06 21.42
C ARG A 716 1.65 33.47 22.71
N THR A 717 0.91 33.99 23.70
CA THR A 717 1.51 34.32 25.00
C THR A 717 2.08 33.13 25.71
N PHE A 718 1.42 31.96 25.63
CA PHE A 718 1.92 30.70 26.20
C PHE A 718 3.17 30.21 25.47
N LEU A 719 3.18 30.23 24.12
CA LEU A 719 4.33 29.89 23.30
C LEU A 719 5.56 30.77 23.59
N ASP A 720 5.36 32.07 23.72
CA ASP A 720 6.45 33.00 24.04
C ASP A 720 7.07 32.70 25.41
N ALA A 721 6.25 32.28 26.40
CA ALA A 721 6.74 31.85 27.70
C ALA A 721 7.53 30.53 27.62
N LEU A 722 7.05 29.53 26.85
CA LEU A 722 7.74 28.27 26.67
C LEU A 722 9.10 28.47 25.93
N LEU A 723 9.11 29.27 24.87
CA LEU A 723 10.31 29.53 24.08
C LEU A 723 11.32 30.38 24.86
N GLY A 724 10.83 31.21 25.80
CA GLY A 724 11.69 32.03 26.68
C GLY A 724 12.26 31.29 27.87
N ALA A 725 11.78 30.10 28.20
CA ALA A 725 12.29 29.29 29.32
C ALA A 725 13.69 28.76 29.10
N ASP A 726 14.11 28.55 27.83
CA ASP A 726 15.46 28.10 27.40
C ASP A 726 15.99 26.91 28.22
N ASP A 727 15.11 25.96 28.54
CA ASP A 727 15.39 24.81 29.40
C ASP A 727 16.01 23.63 28.65
N GLY A 728 16.29 23.80 27.34
CA GLY A 728 16.84 22.76 26.48
C GLY A 728 15.87 21.62 26.14
N ALA A 729 14.57 21.84 26.26
CA ALA A 729 13.55 20.85 25.90
C ALA A 729 13.70 20.39 24.44
N ALA A 730 13.66 19.10 24.20
CA ALA A 730 13.73 18.53 22.86
C ALA A 730 12.44 18.77 22.05
N SER A 731 11.31 18.84 22.72
CA SER A 731 9.99 19.12 22.14
C SER A 731 9.11 19.87 23.14
N LEU A 732 8.23 20.70 22.63
CA LEU A 732 7.17 21.40 23.40
C LEU A 732 5.81 20.73 23.20
N ARG A 733 5.76 19.54 22.62
CA ARG A 733 4.51 18.84 22.31
C ARG A 733 3.67 18.61 23.56
N GLU A 734 4.22 18.01 24.59
CA GLU A 734 3.50 17.68 25.83
C GLU A 734 2.84 18.89 26.48
N PRO A 735 3.52 20.01 26.77
CA PRO A 735 2.87 21.19 27.31
C PRO A 735 1.86 21.83 26.34
N LEU A 736 2.06 21.74 25.03
CA LEU A 736 1.14 22.26 24.05
C LEU A 736 -0.13 21.38 23.91
N GLU A 737 0.00 20.06 24.02
CA GLU A 737 -1.15 19.13 24.09
C GLU A 737 -1.97 19.37 25.34
N ALA A 738 -1.33 19.53 26.49
CA ALA A 738 -2.02 19.84 27.73
C ALA A 738 -2.79 21.18 27.62
N TRP A 739 -2.16 22.22 27.08
CA TRP A 739 -2.83 23.48 26.82
C TRP A 739 -4.02 23.35 25.86
N ALA A 740 -3.82 22.56 24.80
CA ALA A 740 -4.85 22.34 23.77
C ALA A 740 -6.05 21.57 24.33
N GLN A 741 -5.86 20.56 25.17
CA GLN A 741 -6.94 19.83 25.85
C GLN A 741 -7.84 20.74 26.67
N GLU A 742 -7.30 21.80 27.27
CA GLU A 742 -8.06 22.75 28.07
C GLU A 742 -8.73 23.87 27.24
N ASN A 743 -8.19 24.21 26.07
CA ASN A 743 -8.55 25.42 25.34
C ASN A 743 -9.05 25.20 23.92
N ILE A 744 -8.97 23.99 23.37
CA ILE A 744 -9.36 23.66 21.99
C ILE A 744 -10.33 22.49 21.99
N SER A 745 -11.34 22.57 21.13
CA SER A 745 -12.25 21.45 20.85
C SER A 745 -11.78 20.75 19.55
N PHE A 746 -11.27 19.52 19.68
CA PHE A 746 -10.82 18.69 18.56
C PHE A 746 -11.93 17.79 18.03
#